data_859d6e275e4aabb6a0d9673161392ece
#
_entry.id   859d6e275e4aabb6a0d9673161392ece
#
_cell.length_a   1.000
_cell.length_b   1.000
_cell.length_c   1.000
_cell.angle_alpha   90.00
_cell.angle_beta   90.00
_cell.angle_gamma   90.00
#
_symmetry.space_group_name_H-M   'P 1'
#
loop_
_entity.id
_entity.type
_entity.pdbx_description
1 polymer ?
#
loop_
_entity_poly.entity_id
_entity_poly.type
_entity_poly.pdbx_seq_one_letter_code
_entity_poly.pdbx_strand_id
1 'polypeptide(L)'
;MAPKAKDKMKPATTAAPAVAIEDIFTSLSRHIQQEKYHLAVKVSDQVLSIAPGDEDAIRCKVVALILSDSIDDALSAIEVYSEKSSIDFSFLKAYCLYRQSKLNDALESLKGQDGNSAAMLLESQILFRLGKMEACVDIFQKLQNTKIDLLETNYVAGLVSAGRANEVQGIMDARRVKPTSSFELAYNVACSLIERNKYKDAEQLLLSARRIGQETLMEENLADVKIENELAPIAIQLAYVQQVLGNTEEAFESYSSIIKNNLADESSVAVAINNMIALKGPKDVSDGLRKLDKLVEKGEGPLAFHLAHGLDLKLSQKQREAIYVNRLLLLLHSNKLDQARELALALPGMFPNSIFPLLLQAAVLVRENKANRAEEILLQFANRFPDRSSIILLARAQIAASVGHPQIAADSLLKIHDIQHKPAVVATIVSLKERAGDIDGADAVFDSAIQWWSNVMTEDSDSKRDVIVQEAASFKLRHGKEEEAGHLYEELVRGNNCIGALVGLIRTTARTDVEKAESYEKQLKALPGLKGIDVESLEKTYRAKHVENGVSVGVGEGYEAKSKEKRKQRKRKPKYPKGFDPANPGPPPDPERWLPKRERSSYRPKRKDKRAAQVRGSQGAVAKEAASNANSKSNVNSKEISQKASTEHTKRSLKWRKKLRK
;
A
#
# COMPACT_ATOMS: atom_id res chain seq x y z
N MET A 1 -40.81 -83.02 -60.49
CA MET A 1 -39.75 -82.13 -60.87
C MET A 1 -39.62 -81.06 -59.84
N ALA A 2 -38.63 -81.15 -58.99
CA ALA A 2 -38.34 -80.20 -57.95
C ALA A 2 -37.05 -79.47 -58.27
N PRO A 3 -36.91 -78.17 -58.05
CA PRO A 3 -35.63 -77.51 -58.12
C PRO A 3 -34.98 -77.36 -56.70
N LYS A 4 -33.69 -77.65 -56.68
CA LYS A 4 -32.77 -77.66 -55.57
C LYS A 4 -32.67 -76.30 -54.92
N ALA A 5 -32.77 -76.27 -53.56
CA ALA A 5 -32.35 -75.12 -52.69
C ALA A 5 -30.82 -75.00 -52.68
N LYS A 6 -30.29 -73.85 -52.94
CA LYS A 6 -28.87 -73.46 -52.72
C LYS A 6 -28.69 -72.93 -51.29
N ASP A 7 -27.99 -73.73 -50.50
CA ASP A 7 -27.44 -73.25 -49.20
C ASP A 7 -26.42 -72.10 -49.40
N LYS A 8 -26.77 -70.95 -48.92
CA LYS A 8 -25.80 -69.80 -48.74
C LYS A 8 -25.04 -69.98 -47.41
N MET A 9 -23.82 -70.47 -47.55
CA MET A 9 -22.83 -70.33 -46.42
C MET A 9 -22.68 -68.84 -46.07
N LYS A 10 -22.96 -68.53 -44.81
CA LYS A 10 -22.56 -67.26 -44.19
C LYS A 10 -21.03 -67.23 -44.03
N PRO A 11 -20.34 -66.14 -44.34
CA PRO A 11 -18.92 -66.07 -44.05
C PRO A 11 -18.73 -66.02 -42.53
N ALA A 12 -17.81 -66.85 -42.03
CA ALA A 12 -17.38 -66.88 -40.70
C ALA A 12 -16.73 -65.50 -40.41
N THR A 13 -17.27 -64.80 -39.45
CA THR A 13 -16.63 -63.62 -38.83
C THR A 13 -15.36 -64.12 -38.19
N THR A 14 -14.20 -63.83 -38.79
CA THR A 14 -12.89 -63.97 -38.18
C THR A 14 -12.87 -63.01 -37.00
N ALA A 15 -12.92 -63.56 -35.76
CA ALA A 15 -12.61 -62.82 -34.57
C ALA A 15 -11.21 -62.21 -34.74
N ALA A 16 -11.09 -60.89 -34.59
CA ALA A 16 -9.80 -60.24 -34.54
C ALA A 16 -8.92 -60.92 -33.47
N PRO A 17 -7.63 -61.14 -33.72
CA PRO A 17 -6.74 -61.76 -32.74
C PRO A 17 -6.82 -60.98 -31.45
N ALA A 18 -7.03 -61.67 -30.29
CA ALA A 18 -7.01 -61.09 -28.98
C ALA A 18 -5.66 -60.43 -28.81
N VAL A 19 -5.65 -59.09 -28.74
CA VAL A 19 -4.42 -58.32 -28.51
C VAL A 19 -3.90 -58.75 -27.15
N ALA A 20 -2.65 -59.17 -27.09
CA ALA A 20 -2.06 -59.60 -25.81
C ALA A 20 -2.06 -58.42 -24.82
N ILE A 21 -2.43 -58.66 -23.57
CA ILE A 21 -2.48 -57.63 -22.52
C ILE A 21 -1.15 -56.88 -22.44
N GLU A 22 -0.04 -57.56 -22.66
CA GLU A 22 1.33 -57.00 -22.69
C GLU A 22 1.53 -55.92 -23.76
N ASP A 23 0.91 -56.10 -24.95
CA ASP A 23 0.98 -55.10 -26.03
C ASP A 23 0.16 -53.86 -25.67
N ILE A 24 -0.96 -54.05 -24.96
CA ILE A 24 -1.78 -52.93 -24.49
C ILE A 24 -1.05 -52.13 -23.42
N PHE A 25 -0.40 -52.78 -22.45
CA PHE A 25 0.45 -52.09 -21.44
C PHE A 25 1.65 -51.38 -22.08
N THR A 26 2.26 -51.96 -23.12
CA THR A 26 3.32 -51.31 -23.90
C THR A 26 2.81 -50.03 -24.57
N SER A 27 1.60 -50.09 -25.12
CA SER A 27 0.92 -48.93 -25.71
C SER A 27 0.57 -47.87 -24.64
N LEU A 28 0.12 -48.30 -23.45
CA LEU A 28 -0.16 -47.44 -22.30
C LEU A 28 1.09 -46.68 -21.87
N SER A 29 2.19 -47.40 -21.65
CA SER A 29 3.47 -46.81 -21.29
C SER A 29 3.95 -45.80 -22.32
N ARG A 30 3.83 -46.08 -23.62
CA ARG A 30 4.18 -45.18 -24.71
C ARG A 30 3.34 -43.90 -24.68
N HIS A 31 2.03 -44.00 -24.43
CA HIS A 31 1.15 -42.81 -24.35
C HIS A 31 1.46 -41.97 -23.13
N ILE A 32 1.77 -42.56 -21.98
CA ILE A 32 2.22 -41.86 -20.78
C ILE A 32 3.55 -41.12 -21.04
N GLN A 33 4.54 -41.77 -21.65
CA GLN A 33 5.83 -41.17 -22.00
C GLN A 33 5.70 -40.02 -23.02
N GLN A 34 4.69 -40.08 -23.88
CA GLN A 34 4.38 -39.05 -24.88
C GLN A 34 3.44 -37.95 -24.33
N GLU A 35 3.10 -37.98 -23.04
CA GLU A 35 2.18 -37.05 -22.38
C GLU A 35 0.78 -37.00 -22.99
N LYS A 36 0.39 -38.07 -23.73
CA LYS A 36 -0.93 -38.21 -24.36
C LYS A 36 -1.93 -38.85 -23.39
N TYR A 37 -2.18 -38.17 -22.25
CA TYR A 37 -2.94 -38.73 -21.16
C TYR A 37 -4.36 -39.15 -21.53
N HIS A 38 -5.07 -38.41 -22.40
CA HIS A 38 -6.37 -38.78 -22.88
C HIS A 38 -6.41 -40.09 -23.69
N LEU A 39 -5.27 -40.48 -24.34
CA LEU A 39 -5.13 -41.79 -24.97
C LEU A 39 -4.75 -42.85 -23.94
N ALA A 40 -3.96 -42.50 -22.95
CA ALA A 40 -3.63 -43.40 -21.86
C ALA A 40 -4.89 -43.85 -21.11
N VAL A 41 -5.85 -42.96 -20.84
CA VAL A 41 -7.15 -43.28 -20.21
C VAL A 41 -7.89 -44.33 -21.05
N LYS A 42 -8.01 -44.14 -22.39
CA LYS A 42 -8.68 -45.08 -23.28
C LYS A 42 -8.02 -46.45 -23.31
N VAL A 43 -6.69 -46.48 -23.29
CA VAL A 43 -5.93 -47.75 -23.27
C VAL A 43 -6.07 -48.44 -21.90
N SER A 44 -6.07 -47.69 -20.80
CA SER A 44 -6.36 -48.24 -19.44
C SER A 44 -7.77 -48.86 -19.40
N ASP A 45 -8.77 -48.22 -20.02
CA ASP A 45 -10.12 -48.78 -20.14
C ASP A 45 -10.14 -50.10 -20.92
N GLN A 46 -9.33 -50.25 -21.98
CA GLN A 46 -9.17 -51.51 -22.71
C GLN A 46 -8.58 -52.60 -21.83
N VAL A 47 -7.54 -52.29 -21.01
CA VAL A 47 -6.99 -53.25 -20.05
C VAL A 47 -8.07 -53.67 -19.04
N LEU A 48 -8.79 -52.70 -18.45
CA LEU A 48 -9.84 -52.95 -17.47
C LEU A 48 -11.05 -53.68 -18.03
N SER A 49 -11.28 -53.64 -19.33
CA SER A 49 -12.32 -54.46 -19.99
C SER A 49 -11.93 -55.94 -20.07
N ILE A 50 -10.64 -56.24 -20.07
CA ILE A 50 -10.08 -57.60 -20.08
C ILE A 50 -9.83 -58.11 -18.67
N ALA A 51 -9.23 -57.24 -17.81
CA ALA A 51 -8.88 -57.49 -16.43
C ALA A 51 -9.47 -56.41 -15.52
N PRO A 52 -10.74 -56.49 -15.10
CA PRO A 52 -11.42 -55.41 -14.35
C PRO A 52 -10.83 -55.04 -12.99
N GLY A 53 -10.00 -55.94 -12.43
CA GLY A 53 -9.34 -55.73 -11.10
C GLY A 53 -7.85 -55.43 -11.18
N ASP A 54 -7.31 -55.13 -12.37
CA ASP A 54 -5.89 -54.83 -12.52
C ASP A 54 -5.53 -53.48 -11.83
N GLU A 55 -4.76 -53.56 -10.76
CA GLU A 55 -4.43 -52.42 -9.92
C GLU A 55 -3.55 -51.40 -10.64
N ASP A 56 -2.65 -51.84 -11.53
CA ASP A 56 -1.76 -50.93 -12.26
C ASP A 56 -2.53 -50.16 -13.33
N ALA A 57 -3.44 -50.82 -14.01
CA ALA A 57 -4.33 -50.15 -14.98
C ALA A 57 -5.26 -49.14 -14.30
N ILE A 58 -5.79 -49.47 -13.13
CA ILE A 58 -6.61 -48.54 -12.31
C ILE A 58 -5.79 -47.31 -11.89
N ARG A 59 -4.59 -47.52 -11.37
CA ARG A 59 -3.70 -46.39 -11.00
C ARG A 59 -3.34 -45.53 -12.19
N CYS A 60 -2.93 -46.15 -13.30
CA CYS A 60 -2.63 -45.42 -14.53
C CYS A 60 -3.83 -44.63 -15.05
N LYS A 61 -5.04 -45.18 -15.00
CA LYS A 61 -6.25 -44.48 -15.40
C LYS A 61 -6.50 -43.24 -14.53
N VAL A 62 -6.47 -43.38 -13.20
CA VAL A 62 -6.71 -42.27 -12.27
C VAL A 62 -5.65 -41.19 -12.45
N VAL A 63 -4.36 -41.55 -12.50
CA VAL A 63 -3.27 -40.61 -12.73
C VAL A 63 -3.38 -39.90 -14.08
N ALA A 64 -3.71 -40.64 -15.16
CA ALA A 64 -3.90 -40.07 -16.49
C ALA A 64 -5.10 -39.09 -16.54
N LEU A 65 -6.17 -39.36 -15.81
CA LEU A 65 -7.32 -38.45 -15.67
C LEU A 65 -6.90 -37.15 -14.94
N ILE A 66 -6.10 -37.27 -13.86
CA ILE A 66 -5.57 -36.12 -13.14
C ILE A 66 -4.67 -35.27 -14.05
N LEU A 67 -3.76 -35.91 -14.78
CA LEU A 67 -2.80 -35.24 -15.66
C LEU A 67 -3.46 -34.64 -16.93
N SER A 68 -4.63 -35.19 -17.35
CA SER A 68 -5.45 -34.59 -18.40
C SER A 68 -6.42 -33.50 -17.92
N ASP A 69 -6.32 -33.08 -16.67
CA ASP A 69 -7.17 -32.07 -15.99
C ASP A 69 -8.66 -32.47 -15.89
N SER A 70 -8.99 -33.78 -16.05
CA SER A 70 -10.34 -34.32 -15.88
C SER A 70 -10.59 -34.72 -14.40
N ILE A 71 -10.56 -33.71 -13.51
CA ILE A 71 -10.54 -33.92 -12.03
C ILE A 71 -11.84 -34.57 -11.53
N ASP A 72 -12.99 -34.21 -12.08
CA ASP A 72 -14.29 -34.80 -11.70
C ASP A 72 -14.38 -36.28 -12.09
N ASP A 73 -13.87 -36.63 -13.29
CA ASP A 73 -13.82 -38.03 -13.74
C ASP A 73 -12.84 -38.85 -12.89
N ALA A 74 -11.71 -38.21 -12.46
CA ALA A 74 -10.73 -38.84 -11.57
C ALA A 74 -11.34 -39.16 -10.20
N LEU A 75 -12.10 -38.24 -9.60
CA LEU A 75 -12.78 -38.45 -8.34
C LEU A 75 -13.83 -39.56 -8.45
N SER A 76 -14.63 -39.54 -9.51
CA SER A 76 -15.64 -40.59 -9.79
C SER A 76 -14.96 -41.95 -9.96
N ALA A 77 -13.83 -42.03 -10.65
CA ALA A 77 -13.05 -43.25 -10.78
C ALA A 77 -12.51 -43.74 -9.42
N ILE A 78 -11.97 -42.84 -8.61
CA ILE A 78 -11.49 -43.16 -7.26
C ILE A 78 -12.63 -43.73 -6.39
N GLU A 79 -13.82 -43.15 -6.40
CA GLU A 79 -14.96 -43.64 -5.65
C GLU A 79 -15.36 -45.07 -6.07
N VAL A 80 -15.43 -45.32 -7.38
CA VAL A 80 -15.79 -46.65 -7.93
C VAL A 80 -14.75 -47.72 -7.59
N TYR A 81 -13.46 -47.37 -7.61
CA TYR A 81 -12.39 -48.34 -7.42
C TYR A 81 -11.96 -48.50 -5.97
N SER A 82 -12.19 -47.51 -5.09
CA SER A 82 -11.90 -47.62 -3.65
C SER A 82 -12.72 -48.73 -2.94
N GLU A 83 -13.91 -49.06 -3.47
CA GLU A 83 -14.70 -50.16 -2.96
C GLU A 83 -14.29 -51.54 -3.52
N LYS A 84 -13.55 -51.56 -4.64
CA LYS A 84 -13.26 -52.78 -5.43
C LYS A 84 -11.78 -53.20 -5.43
N SER A 85 -10.91 -52.34 -5.00
CA SER A 85 -9.46 -52.59 -4.98
C SER A 85 -8.83 -52.29 -3.61
N SER A 86 -7.68 -52.88 -3.37
CA SER A 86 -6.90 -52.64 -2.11
C SER A 86 -6.02 -51.38 -2.22
N ILE A 87 -6.16 -50.60 -3.25
CA ILE A 87 -5.32 -49.42 -3.53
C ILE A 87 -5.67 -48.29 -2.59
N ASP A 88 -4.67 -47.71 -1.95
CA ASP A 88 -4.84 -46.48 -1.18
C ASP A 88 -4.84 -45.27 -2.15
N PHE A 89 -5.99 -44.65 -2.30
CA PHE A 89 -6.21 -43.44 -3.12
C PHE A 89 -6.19 -42.15 -2.31
N SER A 90 -5.94 -42.20 -1.00
CA SER A 90 -6.05 -41.04 -0.10
C SER A 90 -5.25 -39.81 -0.62
N PHE A 91 -4.03 -40.03 -1.07
CA PHE A 91 -3.19 -38.96 -1.66
C PHE A 91 -3.77 -38.39 -2.96
N LEU A 92 -4.17 -39.28 -3.89
CA LEU A 92 -4.73 -38.84 -5.18
C LEU A 92 -6.08 -38.14 -5.02
N LYS A 93 -6.92 -38.64 -4.11
CA LYS A 93 -8.18 -38.00 -3.73
C LYS A 93 -7.95 -36.61 -3.14
N ALA A 94 -7.03 -36.51 -2.19
CA ALA A 94 -6.64 -35.23 -1.60
C ALA A 94 -6.14 -34.23 -2.66
N TYR A 95 -5.32 -34.70 -3.61
CA TYR A 95 -4.84 -33.86 -4.70
C TYR A 95 -5.97 -33.35 -5.60
N CYS A 96 -6.92 -34.23 -5.96
CA CYS A 96 -8.10 -33.83 -6.73
C CYS A 96 -8.96 -32.79 -5.99
N LEU A 97 -9.22 -33.01 -4.70
CA LEU A 97 -9.97 -32.07 -3.86
C LEU A 97 -9.24 -30.73 -3.71
N TYR A 98 -7.91 -30.76 -3.58
CA TYR A 98 -7.07 -29.56 -3.57
C TYR A 98 -7.22 -28.75 -4.87
N ARG A 99 -7.22 -29.44 -6.04
CA ARG A 99 -7.45 -28.80 -7.35
C ARG A 99 -8.84 -28.17 -7.46
N GLN A 100 -9.86 -28.78 -6.86
CA GLN A 100 -11.22 -28.24 -6.76
C GLN A 100 -11.39 -27.17 -5.68
N SER A 101 -10.31 -26.79 -4.97
CA SER A 101 -10.37 -25.85 -3.85
C SER A 101 -11.21 -26.31 -2.64
N LYS A 102 -11.52 -27.59 -2.54
CA LYS A 102 -12.16 -28.22 -1.37
C LYS A 102 -11.10 -28.54 -0.31
N LEU A 103 -10.51 -27.49 0.28
CA LEU A 103 -9.28 -27.62 1.06
C LEU A 103 -9.44 -28.41 2.35
N ASN A 104 -10.58 -28.29 3.03
CA ASN A 104 -10.83 -29.03 4.29
C ASN A 104 -11.00 -30.53 4.02
N ASP A 105 -11.73 -30.90 2.96
CA ASP A 105 -11.95 -32.30 2.58
C ASP A 105 -10.64 -32.94 2.10
N ALA A 106 -9.80 -32.15 1.39
CA ALA A 106 -8.46 -32.58 0.99
C ALA A 106 -7.58 -32.86 2.20
N LEU A 107 -7.59 -31.98 3.22
CA LEU A 107 -6.83 -32.17 4.46
C LEU A 107 -7.32 -33.41 5.23
N GLU A 108 -8.63 -33.65 5.24
CA GLU A 108 -9.21 -34.83 5.89
C GLU A 108 -8.77 -36.14 5.21
N SER A 109 -8.68 -36.11 3.87
CA SER A 109 -8.24 -37.28 3.10
C SER A 109 -6.75 -37.64 3.30
N LEU A 110 -5.93 -36.72 3.82
CA LEU A 110 -4.50 -36.96 4.12
C LEU A 110 -4.25 -37.49 5.53
N LYS A 111 -5.27 -37.59 6.38
CA LYS A 111 -5.11 -38.11 7.76
C LYS A 111 -4.55 -39.53 7.73
N GLY A 112 -3.45 -39.75 8.47
CA GLY A 112 -2.80 -41.05 8.55
C GLY A 112 -1.70 -41.29 7.50
N GLN A 113 -1.37 -40.31 6.69
CA GLN A 113 -0.29 -40.38 5.67
C GLN A 113 1.05 -39.75 6.15
N ASP A 114 1.27 -39.68 7.47
CA ASP A 114 2.39 -38.95 8.10
C ASP A 114 3.81 -39.42 7.66
N GLY A 115 3.92 -40.60 7.05
CA GLY A 115 5.21 -41.14 6.56
C GLY A 115 5.50 -40.82 5.07
N ASN A 116 4.56 -40.26 4.33
CA ASN A 116 4.68 -39.98 2.92
C ASN A 116 5.08 -38.53 2.67
N SER A 117 6.31 -38.31 2.18
CA SER A 117 6.83 -36.95 1.94
C SER A 117 6.01 -36.15 0.90
N ALA A 118 5.42 -36.83 -0.11
CA ALA A 118 4.54 -36.19 -1.08
C ALA A 118 3.20 -35.77 -0.44
N ALA A 119 2.64 -36.60 0.44
CA ALA A 119 1.45 -36.27 1.18
C ALA A 119 1.67 -35.10 2.13
N MET A 120 2.78 -35.09 2.87
CA MET A 120 3.19 -33.97 3.73
C MET A 120 3.40 -32.67 2.94
N LEU A 121 4.00 -32.76 1.75
CA LEU A 121 4.14 -31.57 0.86
C LEU A 121 2.79 -31.04 0.44
N LEU A 122 1.86 -31.89 0.01
CA LEU A 122 0.51 -31.51 -0.36
C LEU A 122 -0.24 -30.90 0.86
N GLU A 123 -0.09 -31.52 2.04
CA GLU A 123 -0.65 -31.00 3.30
C GLU A 123 -0.14 -29.59 3.60
N SER A 124 1.15 -29.34 3.45
CA SER A 124 1.73 -28.00 3.64
C SER A 124 1.14 -26.96 2.67
N GLN A 125 0.93 -27.34 1.41
CA GLN A 125 0.29 -26.47 0.39
C GLN A 125 -1.18 -26.18 0.72
N ILE A 126 -1.91 -27.19 1.20
CA ILE A 126 -3.30 -27.03 1.65
C ILE A 126 -3.37 -26.07 2.85
N LEU A 127 -2.51 -26.27 3.86
CA LEU A 127 -2.44 -25.43 5.05
C LEU A 127 -2.08 -23.98 4.70
N PHE A 128 -1.15 -23.79 3.74
CA PHE A 128 -0.80 -22.47 3.22
C PHE A 128 -2.04 -21.77 2.63
N ARG A 129 -2.80 -22.45 1.77
CA ARG A 129 -4.03 -21.90 1.20
C ARG A 129 -5.14 -21.66 2.22
N LEU A 130 -5.21 -22.46 3.29
CA LEU A 130 -6.13 -22.28 4.42
C LEU A 130 -5.72 -21.13 5.35
N GLY A 131 -4.54 -20.53 5.16
CA GLY A 131 -4.03 -19.48 6.03
C GLY A 131 -3.46 -19.99 7.36
N LYS A 132 -3.27 -21.31 7.54
CA LYS A 132 -2.68 -21.93 8.74
C LYS A 132 -1.16 -21.97 8.62
N MET A 133 -0.53 -20.78 8.64
CA MET A 133 0.87 -20.61 8.25
C MET A 133 1.86 -21.29 9.20
N GLU A 134 1.63 -21.26 10.52
CA GLU A 134 2.49 -21.92 11.51
C GLU A 134 2.53 -23.44 11.28
N ALA A 135 1.36 -24.08 11.15
CA ALA A 135 1.29 -25.51 10.87
C ALA A 135 1.95 -25.87 9.52
N CYS A 136 1.83 -25.01 8.51
CA CYS A 136 2.52 -25.17 7.22
C CYS A 136 4.05 -25.16 7.40
N VAL A 137 4.57 -24.21 8.17
CA VAL A 137 6.00 -24.09 8.48
C VAL A 137 6.50 -25.30 9.25
N ASP A 138 5.74 -25.81 10.23
CA ASP A 138 6.09 -27.01 11.00
C ASP A 138 6.26 -28.25 10.10
N ILE A 139 5.42 -28.41 9.08
CA ILE A 139 5.55 -29.49 8.10
C ILE A 139 6.80 -29.32 7.24
N PHE A 140 7.08 -28.10 6.75
CA PHE A 140 8.31 -27.84 6.01
C PHE A 140 9.56 -28.12 6.86
N GLN A 141 9.53 -27.86 8.16
CA GLN A 141 10.61 -28.23 9.07
C GLN A 141 10.81 -29.75 9.14
N LYS A 142 9.75 -30.54 9.18
CA LYS A 142 9.84 -32.02 9.15
C LYS A 142 10.40 -32.53 7.82
N LEU A 143 10.08 -31.86 6.70
CA LEU A 143 10.53 -32.23 5.36
C LEU A 143 11.99 -31.83 5.06
N GLN A 144 12.68 -31.13 5.95
CA GLN A 144 14.00 -30.55 5.72
C GLN A 144 15.07 -31.54 5.21
N ASN A 145 14.97 -32.81 5.57
CA ASN A 145 15.94 -33.85 5.21
C ASN A 145 15.55 -34.62 3.94
N THR A 146 14.45 -34.23 3.28
CA THR A 146 13.98 -34.87 2.06
C THR A 146 14.51 -34.13 0.84
N LYS A 147 14.82 -34.90 -0.23
CA LYS A 147 15.19 -34.31 -1.54
C LYS A 147 13.91 -34.05 -2.33
N ILE A 148 13.31 -32.90 -2.13
CA ILE A 148 12.12 -32.43 -2.85
C ILE A 148 12.51 -31.16 -3.59
N ASP A 149 12.23 -31.11 -4.88
CA ASP A 149 12.47 -29.93 -5.68
C ASP A 149 11.64 -28.74 -5.17
N LEU A 150 12.21 -27.54 -5.20
CA LEU A 150 11.60 -26.30 -4.74
C LEU A 150 11.17 -26.26 -3.26
N LEU A 151 11.65 -27.22 -2.44
CA LEU A 151 11.31 -27.26 -1.00
C LEU A 151 11.71 -25.95 -0.31
N GLU A 152 12.91 -25.44 -0.58
CA GLU A 152 13.42 -24.19 -0.01
C GLU A 152 12.56 -23.00 -0.42
N THR A 153 12.16 -22.96 -1.68
CA THR A 153 11.29 -21.88 -2.22
C THR A 153 9.96 -21.84 -1.49
N ASN A 154 9.33 -22.99 -1.31
CA ASN A 154 8.05 -23.11 -0.61
C ASN A 154 8.17 -22.84 0.88
N TYR A 155 9.27 -23.32 1.50
CA TYR A 155 9.53 -23.07 2.92
C TYR A 155 9.73 -21.59 3.23
N VAL A 156 10.53 -20.88 2.40
CA VAL A 156 10.73 -19.44 2.53
C VAL A 156 9.39 -18.69 2.36
N ALA A 157 8.55 -19.08 1.40
CA ALA A 157 7.22 -18.51 1.22
C ALA A 157 6.34 -18.70 2.48
N GLY A 158 6.39 -19.90 3.08
CA GLY A 158 5.72 -20.20 4.34
C GLY A 158 6.17 -19.32 5.49
N LEU A 159 7.48 -19.17 5.69
CA LEU A 159 8.06 -18.32 6.74
C LEU A 159 7.67 -16.85 6.59
N VAL A 160 7.75 -16.30 5.39
CA VAL A 160 7.34 -14.92 5.11
C VAL A 160 5.85 -14.74 5.43
N SER A 161 5.03 -15.68 5.01
CA SER A 161 3.57 -15.62 5.25
C SER A 161 3.19 -15.79 6.73
N ALA A 162 4.00 -16.54 7.49
CA ALA A 162 3.87 -16.70 8.94
C ALA A 162 4.38 -15.48 9.75
N GLY A 163 4.95 -14.45 9.08
CA GLY A 163 5.56 -13.31 9.76
C GLY A 163 6.95 -13.60 10.37
N ARG A 164 7.56 -14.74 10.00
CA ARG A 164 8.88 -15.20 10.46
C ARG A 164 10.01 -14.85 9.48
N ALA A 165 9.89 -13.70 8.82
CA ALA A 165 10.86 -13.23 7.80
C ALA A 165 12.31 -13.11 8.33
N ASN A 166 12.49 -12.91 9.64
CA ASN A 166 13.82 -12.82 10.26
C ASN A 166 14.62 -14.14 10.19
N GLU A 167 13.94 -15.28 10.12
CA GLU A 167 14.56 -16.60 10.10
C GLU A 167 15.08 -17.01 8.72
N VAL A 168 14.57 -16.38 7.67
CA VAL A 168 14.87 -16.73 6.27
C VAL A 168 16.39 -16.73 6.00
N GLN A 169 17.11 -15.69 6.43
CA GLN A 169 18.55 -15.60 6.20
C GLN A 169 19.31 -16.76 6.87
N GLY A 170 18.99 -17.07 8.13
CA GLY A 170 19.63 -18.18 8.85
C GLY A 170 19.40 -19.53 8.19
N ILE A 171 18.21 -19.76 7.64
CA ILE A 171 17.88 -21.00 6.92
C ILE A 171 18.63 -21.09 5.59
N MET A 172 18.72 -19.99 4.84
CA MET A 172 19.46 -19.92 3.59
C MET A 172 20.94 -20.21 3.81
N ASP A 173 21.54 -19.63 4.86
CA ASP A 173 22.94 -19.82 5.23
C ASP A 173 23.21 -21.27 5.69
N ALA A 174 22.35 -21.82 6.53
CA ALA A 174 22.46 -23.21 7.02
C ALA A 174 22.39 -24.24 5.89
N ARG A 175 21.57 -23.98 4.87
CA ARG A 175 21.41 -24.85 3.70
C ARG A 175 22.38 -24.57 2.57
N ARG A 176 23.16 -23.49 2.66
CA ARG A 176 24.09 -23.03 1.63
C ARG A 176 23.41 -22.79 0.27
N VAL A 177 22.14 -22.37 0.28
CA VAL A 177 21.37 -22.07 -0.92
C VAL A 177 21.51 -20.58 -1.23
N LYS A 178 21.81 -20.25 -2.48
CA LYS A 178 21.88 -18.85 -2.91
C LYS A 178 20.48 -18.31 -3.18
N PRO A 179 20.14 -17.09 -2.71
CA PRO A 179 18.85 -16.48 -3.01
C PRO A 179 18.51 -16.41 -4.51
N THR A 180 19.53 -16.37 -5.36
CA THR A 180 19.41 -16.27 -6.83
C THR A 180 19.46 -17.61 -7.54
N SER A 181 19.25 -18.75 -6.86
CA SER A 181 19.25 -20.08 -7.49
C SER A 181 18.02 -20.30 -8.39
N SER A 182 16.88 -19.66 -8.09
CA SER A 182 15.74 -19.58 -8.97
C SER A 182 15.05 -18.21 -8.80
N PHE A 183 14.24 -17.80 -9.76
CA PHE A 183 13.55 -16.51 -9.70
C PHE A 183 12.44 -16.50 -8.64
N GLU A 184 11.78 -17.64 -8.39
CA GLU A 184 10.76 -17.79 -7.34
C GLU A 184 11.38 -17.68 -5.95
N LEU A 185 12.55 -18.33 -5.74
CA LEU A 185 13.25 -18.20 -4.46
C LEU A 185 13.72 -16.77 -4.23
N ALA A 186 14.28 -16.13 -5.26
CA ALA A 186 14.71 -14.74 -5.19
C ALA A 186 13.54 -13.80 -4.86
N TYR A 187 12.37 -14.04 -5.45
CA TYR A 187 11.14 -13.32 -5.13
C TYR A 187 10.73 -13.51 -3.66
N ASN A 188 10.69 -14.75 -3.17
CA ASN A 188 10.28 -15.03 -1.79
C ASN A 188 11.26 -14.44 -0.76
N VAL A 189 12.59 -14.52 -1.03
CA VAL A 189 13.59 -13.87 -0.19
C VAL A 189 13.46 -12.34 -0.22
N ALA A 190 13.17 -11.75 -1.38
CA ALA A 190 12.90 -10.32 -1.47
C ALA A 190 11.68 -9.92 -0.65
N CYS A 191 10.62 -10.73 -0.64
CA CYS A 191 9.46 -10.52 0.24
C CYS A 191 9.86 -10.53 1.73
N SER A 192 10.81 -11.40 2.14
CA SER A 192 11.33 -11.39 3.51
C SER A 192 12.09 -10.10 3.85
N LEU A 193 12.82 -9.54 2.89
CA LEU A 193 13.53 -8.26 3.06
C LEU A 193 12.54 -7.09 3.19
N ILE A 194 11.44 -7.13 2.44
CA ILE A 194 10.37 -6.13 2.52
C ILE A 194 9.71 -6.13 3.91
N GLU A 195 9.37 -7.30 4.45
CA GLU A 195 8.81 -7.44 5.81
C GLU A 195 9.79 -6.92 6.88
N ARG A 196 11.09 -6.97 6.62
CA ARG A 196 12.16 -6.43 7.47
C ARG A 196 12.50 -4.97 7.20
N ASN A 197 11.73 -4.27 6.37
CA ASN A 197 11.94 -2.89 5.94
C ASN A 197 13.28 -2.63 5.21
N LYS A 198 13.91 -3.66 4.64
CA LYS A 198 15.14 -3.55 3.84
C LYS A 198 14.81 -3.35 2.36
N TYR A 199 14.17 -2.24 2.04
CA TYR A 199 13.61 -2.00 0.71
C TYR A 199 14.65 -1.91 -0.41
N LYS A 200 15.85 -1.34 -0.15
CA LYS A 200 16.92 -1.24 -1.16
C LYS A 200 17.48 -2.60 -1.56
N ASP A 201 17.70 -3.47 -0.57
CA ASP A 201 18.19 -4.82 -0.82
C ASP A 201 17.12 -5.66 -1.55
N ALA A 202 15.86 -5.46 -1.17
CA ALA A 202 14.71 -6.09 -1.82
C ALA A 202 14.58 -5.66 -3.30
N GLU A 203 14.76 -4.37 -3.61
CA GLU A 203 14.75 -3.86 -4.99
C GLU A 203 15.79 -4.56 -5.87
N GLN A 204 17.04 -4.63 -5.40
CA GLN A 204 18.11 -5.28 -6.14
C GLN A 204 17.84 -6.77 -6.37
N LEU A 205 17.30 -7.45 -5.36
CA LEU A 205 16.98 -8.87 -5.48
C LEU A 205 15.79 -9.12 -6.41
N LEU A 206 14.76 -8.26 -6.41
CA LEU A 206 13.62 -8.33 -7.35
C LEU A 206 14.05 -8.07 -8.80
N LEU A 207 14.97 -7.12 -9.02
CA LEU A 207 15.55 -6.91 -10.35
C LEU A 207 16.32 -8.13 -10.84
N SER A 208 17.06 -8.78 -9.93
CA SER A 208 17.77 -10.03 -10.23
C SER A 208 16.79 -11.18 -10.50
N ALA A 209 15.71 -11.30 -9.70
CA ALA A 209 14.67 -12.29 -9.90
C ALA A 209 13.99 -12.13 -11.27
N ARG A 210 13.65 -10.90 -11.65
CA ARG A 210 13.05 -10.61 -12.96
C ARG A 210 13.96 -11.03 -14.11
N ARG A 211 15.27 -10.71 -14.01
CA ARG A 211 16.24 -11.09 -15.04
C ARG A 211 16.38 -12.62 -15.15
N ILE A 212 16.57 -13.31 -14.02
CA ILE A 212 16.70 -14.78 -13.99
C ILE A 212 15.43 -15.41 -14.56
N GLY A 213 14.25 -14.93 -14.16
CA GLY A 213 12.99 -15.44 -14.68
C GLY A 213 12.84 -15.23 -16.18
N GLN A 214 13.24 -14.07 -16.72
CA GLN A 214 13.24 -13.84 -18.16
C GLN A 214 14.17 -14.82 -18.89
N GLU A 215 15.40 -15.02 -18.40
CA GLU A 215 16.38 -15.93 -18.98
C GLU A 215 15.83 -17.38 -18.96
N THR A 216 15.33 -17.86 -17.80
CA THR A 216 14.83 -19.23 -17.64
C THR A 216 13.61 -19.51 -18.52
N LEU A 217 12.61 -18.61 -18.52
CA LEU A 217 11.38 -18.80 -19.28
C LEU A 217 11.59 -18.66 -20.80
N MET A 218 12.62 -17.88 -21.23
CA MET A 218 13.06 -17.85 -22.63
C MET A 218 13.71 -19.16 -23.05
N GLU A 219 14.52 -19.77 -22.19
CA GLU A 219 15.13 -21.09 -22.44
C GLU A 219 14.05 -22.18 -22.58
N GLU A 220 12.94 -22.06 -21.86
CA GLU A 220 11.76 -22.94 -21.98
C GLU A 220 10.92 -22.65 -23.23
N ASN A 221 11.33 -21.74 -24.11
CA ASN A 221 10.63 -21.32 -25.33
C ASN A 221 9.21 -20.80 -25.10
N LEU A 222 8.94 -20.15 -23.98
CA LEU A 222 7.67 -19.48 -23.75
C LEU A 222 7.57 -18.20 -24.61
N ALA A 223 6.36 -17.88 -25.07
CA ALA A 223 6.10 -16.63 -25.77
C ALA A 223 6.21 -15.42 -24.81
N ASP A 224 6.69 -14.28 -25.31
CA ASP A 224 6.92 -13.05 -24.52
C ASP A 224 5.73 -12.67 -23.63
N VAL A 225 4.50 -12.83 -24.14
CA VAL A 225 3.26 -12.55 -23.39
C VAL A 225 3.11 -13.47 -22.18
N LYS A 226 3.48 -14.75 -22.30
CA LYS A 226 3.43 -15.70 -21.19
C LYS A 226 4.53 -15.38 -20.16
N ILE A 227 5.72 -15.03 -20.64
CA ILE A 227 6.83 -14.61 -19.77
C ILE A 227 6.42 -13.41 -18.91
N GLU A 228 5.84 -12.36 -19.51
CA GLU A 228 5.38 -11.19 -18.75
C GLU A 228 4.25 -11.54 -17.76
N ASN A 229 3.40 -12.52 -18.08
CA ASN A 229 2.37 -13.00 -17.15
C ASN A 229 2.96 -13.72 -15.94
N GLU A 230 3.91 -14.62 -16.15
CA GLU A 230 4.58 -15.34 -15.07
C GLU A 230 5.41 -14.40 -14.17
N LEU A 231 6.01 -13.37 -14.75
CA LEU A 231 6.81 -12.38 -14.01
C LEU A 231 5.99 -11.21 -13.43
N ALA A 232 4.69 -11.16 -13.66
CA ALA A 232 3.81 -10.09 -13.16
C ALA A 232 3.86 -9.93 -11.62
N PRO A 233 3.87 -10.99 -10.80
CA PRO A 233 4.01 -10.85 -9.35
C PRO A 233 5.30 -10.13 -8.95
N ILE A 234 6.42 -10.44 -9.62
CA ILE A 234 7.72 -9.79 -9.38
C ILE A 234 7.65 -8.32 -9.77
N ALA A 235 7.05 -8.00 -10.92
CA ALA A 235 6.89 -6.62 -11.39
C ALA A 235 6.02 -5.78 -10.44
N ILE A 236 4.95 -6.36 -9.89
CA ILE A 236 4.07 -5.69 -8.92
C ILE A 236 4.80 -5.44 -7.60
N GLN A 237 5.56 -6.42 -7.12
CA GLN A 237 6.29 -6.30 -5.88
C GLN A 237 7.44 -5.28 -6.00
N LEU A 238 8.11 -5.23 -7.17
CA LEU A 238 9.11 -4.22 -7.48
C LEU A 238 8.48 -2.82 -7.50
N ALA A 239 7.32 -2.65 -8.15
CA ALA A 239 6.58 -1.39 -8.16
C ALA A 239 6.16 -0.97 -6.73
N TYR A 240 5.78 -1.92 -5.86
CA TYR A 240 5.50 -1.64 -4.46
C TYR A 240 6.74 -1.12 -3.71
N VAL A 241 7.90 -1.76 -3.91
CA VAL A 241 9.16 -1.31 -3.30
C VAL A 241 9.55 0.08 -3.80
N GLN A 242 9.43 0.35 -5.10
CA GLN A 242 9.64 1.67 -5.69
C GLN A 242 8.71 2.72 -5.09
N GLN A 243 7.43 2.39 -4.90
CA GLN A 243 6.46 3.27 -4.23
C GLN A 243 6.91 3.64 -2.81
N VAL A 244 7.39 2.66 -2.02
CA VAL A 244 7.85 2.89 -0.64
C VAL A 244 9.16 3.70 -0.61
N LEU A 245 10.05 3.49 -1.58
CA LEU A 245 11.29 4.27 -1.72
C LEU A 245 11.06 5.72 -2.22
N GLY A 246 9.83 6.06 -2.62
CA GLY A 246 9.47 7.40 -3.10
C GLY A 246 9.46 7.56 -4.62
N ASN A 247 9.81 6.54 -5.40
CA ASN A 247 9.79 6.51 -6.87
C ASN A 247 8.36 6.29 -7.37
N THR A 248 7.47 7.24 -7.04
CA THR A 248 6.01 7.07 -7.23
C THR A 248 5.58 7.07 -8.69
N GLU A 249 6.30 7.78 -9.57
CA GLU A 249 5.98 7.83 -11.01
C GLU A 249 6.27 6.49 -11.68
N GLU A 250 7.45 5.91 -11.42
CA GLU A 250 7.83 4.59 -11.95
C GLU A 250 6.89 3.49 -11.46
N ALA A 251 6.55 3.50 -10.17
CA ALA A 251 5.59 2.58 -9.59
C ALA A 251 4.20 2.71 -10.26
N PHE A 252 3.75 3.94 -10.49
CA PHE A 252 2.47 4.20 -11.16
C PHE A 252 2.45 3.72 -12.61
N GLU A 253 3.53 3.92 -13.36
CA GLU A 253 3.66 3.44 -14.74
C GLU A 253 3.63 1.92 -14.79
N SER A 254 4.35 1.24 -13.88
CA SER A 254 4.37 -0.22 -13.77
C SER A 254 2.99 -0.79 -13.48
N TYR A 255 2.28 -0.30 -12.46
CA TYR A 255 0.89 -0.72 -12.18
C TYR A 255 -0.05 -0.45 -13.36
N SER A 256 0.10 0.73 -14.00
CA SER A 256 -0.75 1.11 -15.13
C SER A 256 -0.52 0.21 -16.35
N SER A 257 0.71 -0.21 -16.60
CA SER A 257 1.06 -1.15 -17.68
C SER A 257 0.41 -2.52 -17.44
N ILE A 258 0.54 -3.07 -16.24
CA ILE A 258 -0.04 -4.37 -15.87
C ILE A 258 -1.57 -4.35 -16.04
N ILE A 259 -2.23 -3.28 -15.56
CA ILE A 259 -3.70 -3.15 -15.62
C ILE A 259 -4.19 -2.95 -17.06
N LYS A 260 -3.47 -2.17 -17.90
CA LYS A 260 -3.87 -1.88 -19.30
C LYS A 260 -3.71 -3.07 -20.20
N ASN A 261 -2.62 -3.79 -20.05
CA ASN A 261 -2.29 -4.89 -20.93
C ASN A 261 -3.14 -6.13 -20.63
N ASN A 262 -3.73 -6.22 -19.44
CA ASN A 262 -4.53 -7.36 -18.97
C ASN A 262 -3.83 -8.71 -19.23
N LEU A 263 -2.50 -8.69 -19.16
CA LEU A 263 -1.63 -9.81 -19.48
C LEU A 263 -1.38 -10.73 -18.28
N ALA A 264 -1.64 -10.19 -17.06
CA ALA A 264 -1.40 -10.90 -15.83
C ALA A 264 -2.64 -11.67 -15.37
N ASP A 265 -2.41 -12.67 -14.53
CA ASP A 265 -3.46 -13.35 -13.76
C ASP A 265 -4.35 -12.34 -12.99
N GLU A 266 -5.62 -12.68 -12.79
CA GLU A 266 -6.61 -11.82 -12.13
C GLU A 266 -6.18 -11.36 -10.73
N SER A 267 -5.46 -12.21 -9.98
CA SER A 267 -4.97 -11.86 -8.65
C SER A 267 -3.88 -10.77 -8.71
N SER A 268 -2.98 -10.88 -9.66
CA SER A 268 -1.93 -9.89 -9.94
C SER A 268 -2.52 -8.55 -10.37
N VAL A 269 -3.52 -8.57 -11.25
CA VAL A 269 -4.26 -7.37 -11.67
C VAL A 269 -4.98 -6.72 -10.49
N ALA A 270 -5.60 -7.52 -9.62
CA ALA A 270 -6.29 -7.01 -8.42
C ALA A 270 -5.33 -6.30 -7.45
N VAL A 271 -4.16 -6.89 -7.20
CA VAL A 271 -3.12 -6.27 -6.36
C VAL A 271 -2.59 -4.99 -6.99
N ALA A 272 -2.33 -4.98 -8.31
CA ALA A 272 -1.90 -3.77 -9.02
C ALA A 272 -2.95 -2.65 -8.95
N ILE A 273 -4.23 -2.96 -9.10
CA ILE A 273 -5.34 -2.01 -8.93
C ILE A 273 -5.35 -1.44 -7.50
N ASN A 274 -5.25 -2.31 -6.50
CA ASN A 274 -5.26 -1.92 -5.10
C ASN A 274 -4.09 -0.98 -4.76
N ASN A 275 -2.89 -1.33 -5.18
CA ASN A 275 -1.69 -0.54 -4.91
C ASN A 275 -1.72 0.81 -5.65
N MET A 276 -2.20 0.82 -6.90
CA MET A 276 -2.40 2.06 -7.64
C MET A 276 -3.43 2.99 -6.97
N ILE A 277 -4.50 2.45 -6.39
CA ILE A 277 -5.49 3.22 -5.61
C ILE A 277 -4.83 3.80 -4.36
N ALA A 278 -4.07 2.99 -3.62
CA ALA A 278 -3.34 3.45 -2.45
C ALA A 278 -2.35 4.58 -2.79
N LEU A 279 -1.64 4.46 -3.92
CA LEU A 279 -0.71 5.47 -4.41
C LEU A 279 -1.39 6.79 -4.80
N LYS A 280 -2.55 6.72 -5.46
CA LYS A 280 -3.36 7.91 -5.82
C LYS A 280 -4.03 8.58 -4.63
N GLY A 281 -4.32 7.83 -3.59
CA GLY A 281 -5.06 8.30 -2.41
C GLY A 281 -6.45 8.85 -2.79
N PRO A 282 -6.87 10.00 -2.24
CA PRO A 282 -8.20 10.58 -2.49
C PRO A 282 -8.35 11.27 -3.84
N LYS A 283 -7.34 11.18 -4.72
CA LYS A 283 -7.36 11.88 -5.99
C LYS A 283 -8.24 11.11 -6.98
N ASP A 284 -8.90 10.72 -7.53
CA ASP A 284 -9.72 9.94 -8.48
C ASP A 284 -10.58 8.87 -7.81
N VAL A 285 -11.29 9.22 -6.74
CA VAL A 285 -12.11 8.28 -5.96
C VAL A 285 -13.09 7.49 -6.84
N SER A 286 -13.73 8.16 -7.79
CA SER A 286 -14.69 7.52 -8.69
C SER A 286 -14.06 6.49 -9.64
N ASP A 287 -12.84 6.74 -10.12
CA ASP A 287 -12.09 5.78 -10.95
C ASP A 287 -11.63 4.59 -10.11
N GLY A 288 -11.17 4.85 -8.87
CA GLY A 288 -10.81 3.81 -7.92
C GLY A 288 -11.96 2.86 -7.61
N LEU A 289 -13.14 3.40 -7.25
CA LEU A 289 -14.33 2.59 -7.00
C LEU A 289 -14.73 1.76 -8.22
N ARG A 290 -14.76 2.37 -9.43
CA ARG A 290 -15.09 1.67 -10.68
C ARG A 290 -14.12 0.53 -11.01
N LYS A 291 -12.83 0.69 -10.67
CA LYS A 291 -11.83 -0.38 -10.87
C LYS A 291 -12.03 -1.52 -9.87
N LEU A 292 -12.33 -1.21 -8.60
CA LEU A 292 -12.66 -2.23 -7.61
C LEU A 292 -13.98 -2.95 -7.93
N ASP A 293 -14.96 -2.26 -8.52
CA ASP A 293 -16.23 -2.87 -8.94
C ASP A 293 -16.05 -3.92 -10.05
N LYS A 294 -14.92 -3.92 -10.78
CA LYS A 294 -14.59 -4.97 -11.75
C LYS A 294 -14.10 -6.26 -11.11
N LEU A 295 -13.65 -6.22 -9.86
CA LEU A 295 -13.15 -7.37 -9.11
C LEU A 295 -14.26 -8.13 -8.37
N VAL A 296 -15.50 -7.65 -8.50
CA VAL A 296 -16.68 -8.16 -7.78
C VAL A 296 -17.47 -9.06 -8.68
N GLU A 297 -17.92 -10.16 -8.14
CA GLU A 297 -18.94 -10.99 -8.78
C GLU A 297 -20.29 -10.28 -8.71
N LYS A 298 -20.96 -10.18 -9.85
CA LYS A 298 -22.31 -9.62 -9.91
C LYS A 298 -23.30 -10.69 -9.42
N GLY A 299 -23.49 -10.76 -8.12
CA GLY A 299 -24.42 -11.69 -7.48
C GLY A 299 -25.42 -10.94 -6.57
N GLU A 300 -26.60 -11.50 -6.42
CA GLU A 300 -27.66 -11.08 -5.48
C GLU A 300 -27.30 -11.55 -4.06
N GLY A 301 -26.23 -11.01 -3.46
CA GLY A 301 -25.84 -11.31 -2.09
C GLY A 301 -26.24 -10.18 -1.12
N PRO A 302 -26.34 -10.47 0.19
CA PRO A 302 -26.68 -9.48 1.20
C PRO A 302 -25.65 -8.36 1.38
N LEU A 303 -24.44 -8.54 0.87
CA LEU A 303 -23.38 -7.52 0.85
C LEU A 303 -23.15 -7.06 -0.60
N ALA A 304 -23.24 -5.76 -0.81
CA ALA A 304 -23.07 -5.14 -2.12
C ALA A 304 -21.66 -5.29 -2.72
N PHE A 305 -20.68 -5.79 -1.95
CA PHE A 305 -19.30 -5.97 -2.39
C PHE A 305 -18.70 -7.28 -1.87
N HIS A 306 -18.61 -8.28 -2.75
CA HIS A 306 -17.83 -9.49 -2.55
C HIS A 306 -16.87 -9.67 -3.73
N LEU A 307 -15.63 -10.03 -3.42
CA LEU A 307 -14.66 -10.42 -4.45
C LEU A 307 -15.18 -11.68 -5.17
N ALA A 308 -14.92 -11.77 -6.48
CA ALA A 308 -15.23 -12.96 -7.25
C ALA A 308 -14.63 -14.21 -6.58
N HIS A 309 -15.39 -15.30 -6.49
CA HIS A 309 -14.99 -16.51 -5.76
C HIS A 309 -13.61 -17.02 -6.17
N GLY A 310 -13.33 -17.07 -7.48
CA GLY A 310 -12.02 -17.47 -7.99
C GLY A 310 -10.88 -16.55 -7.56
N LEU A 311 -11.14 -15.26 -7.44
CA LEU A 311 -10.18 -14.26 -7.00
C LEU A 311 -9.96 -14.31 -5.48
N ASP A 312 -11.04 -14.51 -4.71
CA ASP A 312 -10.97 -14.62 -3.25
C ASP A 312 -10.08 -15.77 -2.80
N LEU A 313 -10.09 -16.88 -3.53
CA LEU A 313 -9.25 -18.05 -3.27
C LEU A 313 -7.77 -17.86 -3.63
N LYS A 314 -7.46 -17.00 -4.60
CA LYS A 314 -6.09 -16.75 -5.08
C LYS A 314 -5.35 -15.69 -4.27
N LEU A 315 -6.07 -14.76 -3.66
CA LEU A 315 -5.49 -13.69 -2.88
C LEU A 315 -5.18 -14.13 -1.43
N SER A 316 -4.04 -13.69 -0.92
CA SER A 316 -3.72 -13.87 0.50
C SER A 316 -4.69 -13.07 1.38
N GLN A 317 -4.82 -13.46 2.65
CA GLN A 317 -5.68 -12.76 3.61
C GLN A 317 -5.32 -11.28 3.74
N LYS A 318 -4.01 -10.95 3.79
CA LYS A 318 -3.51 -9.56 3.84
C LYS A 318 -3.91 -8.75 2.60
N GLN A 319 -3.83 -9.35 1.40
CA GLN A 319 -4.20 -8.71 0.14
C GLN A 319 -5.71 -8.45 0.06
N ARG A 320 -6.51 -9.44 0.43
CA ARG A 320 -7.98 -9.29 0.51
C ARG A 320 -8.36 -8.16 1.45
N GLU A 321 -7.83 -8.19 2.65
CA GLU A 321 -8.06 -7.15 3.65
C GLU A 321 -7.72 -5.75 3.10
N ALA A 322 -6.55 -5.59 2.47
CA ALA A 322 -6.14 -4.31 1.89
C ALA A 322 -7.12 -3.79 0.82
N ILE A 323 -7.68 -4.67 -0.01
CA ILE A 323 -8.69 -4.31 -1.01
C ILE A 323 -9.98 -3.82 -0.34
N TYR A 324 -10.47 -4.51 0.68
CA TYR A 324 -11.67 -4.10 1.42
C TYR A 324 -11.45 -2.80 2.18
N VAL A 325 -10.27 -2.63 2.83
CA VAL A 325 -9.87 -1.40 3.51
C VAL A 325 -9.86 -0.22 2.54
N ASN A 326 -9.18 -0.35 1.41
CA ASN A 326 -9.11 0.71 0.41
C ASN A 326 -10.47 1.05 -0.18
N ARG A 327 -11.34 0.06 -0.40
CA ARG A 327 -12.72 0.32 -0.84
C ARG A 327 -13.48 1.15 0.18
N LEU A 328 -13.41 0.78 1.45
CA LEU A 328 -14.11 1.51 2.51
C LEU A 328 -13.59 2.94 2.62
N LEU A 329 -12.28 3.15 2.55
CA LEU A 329 -11.68 4.48 2.53
C LEU A 329 -12.18 5.33 1.35
N LEU A 330 -12.27 4.76 0.15
CA LEU A 330 -12.83 5.43 -1.02
C LEU A 330 -14.33 5.78 -0.83
N LEU A 331 -15.11 4.89 -0.21
CA LEU A 331 -16.51 5.16 0.13
C LEU A 331 -16.64 6.33 1.12
N LEU A 332 -15.77 6.39 2.15
CA LEU A 332 -15.71 7.52 3.08
C LEU A 332 -15.31 8.83 2.38
N HIS A 333 -14.35 8.79 1.45
CA HIS A 333 -13.94 9.96 0.66
C HIS A 333 -15.05 10.44 -0.29
N SER A 334 -15.85 9.52 -0.83
CA SER A 334 -17.01 9.85 -1.68
C SER A 334 -18.29 10.20 -0.90
N ASN A 335 -18.22 10.21 0.43
CA ASN A 335 -19.34 10.44 1.35
C ASN A 335 -20.52 9.45 1.18
N LYS A 336 -20.24 8.22 0.72
CA LYS A 336 -21.21 7.13 0.61
C LYS A 336 -21.30 6.38 1.94
N LEU A 337 -21.83 7.04 2.97
CA LEU A 337 -21.78 6.56 4.35
C LEU A 337 -22.58 5.28 4.60
N ASP A 338 -23.70 5.07 3.90
CA ASP A 338 -24.52 3.86 4.07
C ASP A 338 -23.78 2.61 3.59
N GLN A 339 -23.16 2.69 2.40
CA GLN A 339 -22.34 1.59 1.88
C GLN A 339 -21.07 1.36 2.73
N ALA A 340 -20.47 2.44 3.24
CA ALA A 340 -19.32 2.33 4.12
C ALA A 340 -19.68 1.67 5.45
N ARG A 341 -20.86 1.96 6.01
CA ARG A 341 -21.37 1.35 7.26
C ARG A 341 -21.64 -0.13 7.07
N GLU A 342 -22.33 -0.51 5.99
CA GLU A 342 -22.62 -1.89 5.66
C GLU A 342 -21.33 -2.71 5.55
N LEU A 343 -20.37 -2.22 4.79
CA LEU A 343 -19.06 -2.88 4.65
C LEU A 343 -18.31 -2.96 5.98
N ALA A 344 -18.28 -1.88 6.76
CA ALA A 344 -17.60 -1.83 8.06
C ALA A 344 -18.16 -2.84 9.08
N LEU A 345 -19.47 -3.11 9.02
CA LEU A 345 -20.12 -4.11 9.88
C LEU A 345 -19.75 -5.56 9.50
N ALA A 346 -19.50 -5.82 8.22
CA ALA A 346 -19.14 -7.15 7.73
C ALA A 346 -17.66 -7.51 7.98
N LEU A 347 -16.75 -6.51 7.95
CA LEU A 347 -15.30 -6.72 8.03
C LEU A 347 -14.81 -7.52 9.26
N PRO A 348 -15.34 -7.34 10.50
CA PRO A 348 -14.89 -8.13 11.66
C PRO A 348 -15.14 -9.63 11.51
N GLY A 349 -16.21 -10.02 10.85
CA GLY A 349 -16.50 -11.42 10.54
C GLY A 349 -15.54 -12.02 9.50
N MET A 350 -15.09 -11.21 8.57
CA MET A 350 -14.15 -11.61 7.51
C MET A 350 -12.70 -11.65 8.00
N PHE A 351 -12.32 -10.73 8.89
CA PHE A 351 -10.95 -10.54 9.37
C PHE A 351 -10.89 -10.43 10.91
N PRO A 352 -11.19 -11.52 11.63
CA PRO A 352 -11.35 -11.47 13.10
C PRO A 352 -10.03 -11.18 13.84
N ASN A 353 -8.89 -11.48 13.23
CA ASN A 353 -7.57 -11.29 13.84
C ASN A 353 -6.95 -9.91 13.53
N SER A 354 -7.62 -9.08 12.73
CA SER A 354 -7.13 -7.77 12.33
C SER A 354 -7.72 -6.66 13.20
N ILE A 355 -6.94 -5.59 13.35
CA ILE A 355 -7.38 -4.35 14.01
C ILE A 355 -8.03 -3.36 13.03
N PHE A 356 -7.80 -3.51 11.73
CA PHE A 356 -8.32 -2.57 10.71
C PHE A 356 -9.85 -2.48 10.69
N PRO A 357 -10.61 -3.58 10.81
CA PRO A 357 -12.06 -3.50 10.88
C PRO A 357 -12.57 -2.55 11.97
N LEU A 358 -11.95 -2.58 13.14
CA LEU A 358 -12.32 -1.71 14.25
C LEU A 358 -11.97 -0.24 13.96
N LEU A 359 -10.78 0.03 13.43
CA LEU A 359 -10.37 1.38 13.05
C LEU A 359 -11.28 1.96 11.97
N LEU A 360 -11.71 1.15 11.02
CA LEU A 360 -12.63 1.57 9.96
C LEU A 360 -14.04 1.81 10.49
N GLN A 361 -14.53 0.99 11.42
CA GLN A 361 -15.80 1.26 12.11
C GLN A 361 -15.75 2.59 12.86
N ALA A 362 -14.66 2.85 13.58
CA ALA A 362 -14.46 4.14 14.25
C ALA A 362 -14.43 5.30 13.24
N ALA A 363 -13.76 5.14 12.10
CA ALA A 363 -13.73 6.16 11.04
C ALA A 363 -15.12 6.45 10.45
N VAL A 364 -15.94 5.41 10.23
CA VAL A 364 -17.36 5.58 9.79
C VAL A 364 -18.14 6.35 10.84
N LEU A 365 -18.04 5.97 12.13
CA LEU A 365 -18.74 6.65 13.23
C LEU A 365 -18.35 8.13 13.34
N VAL A 366 -17.07 8.45 13.19
CA VAL A 366 -16.59 9.85 13.18
C VAL A 366 -17.19 10.62 12.01
N ARG A 367 -17.26 10.02 10.82
CA ARG A 367 -17.90 10.66 9.64
C ARG A 367 -19.41 10.82 9.81
N GLU A 368 -20.05 10.02 10.64
CA GLU A 368 -21.46 10.15 11.04
C GLU A 368 -21.67 11.13 12.20
N ASN A 369 -20.66 11.87 12.64
CA ASN A 369 -20.66 12.73 13.82
C ASN A 369 -20.98 12.01 15.15
N LYS A 370 -20.61 10.71 15.25
CA LYS A 370 -20.77 9.87 16.45
C LYS A 370 -19.42 9.56 17.09
N ALA A 371 -18.58 10.59 17.27
CA ALA A 371 -17.21 10.43 17.75
C ALA A 371 -17.15 9.80 19.15
N ASN A 372 -18.06 10.16 20.06
CA ASN A 372 -18.11 9.58 21.41
C ASN A 372 -18.27 8.05 21.38
N ARG A 373 -19.08 7.53 20.45
CA ARG A 373 -19.25 6.09 20.28
C ARG A 373 -17.99 5.45 19.69
N ALA A 374 -17.29 6.15 18.77
CA ALA A 374 -16.01 5.70 18.26
C ALA A 374 -14.95 5.60 19.36
N GLU A 375 -14.85 6.61 20.23
CA GLU A 375 -13.94 6.61 21.39
C GLU A 375 -14.24 5.45 22.36
N GLU A 376 -15.53 5.15 22.57
CA GLU A 376 -15.97 4.08 23.45
C GLU A 376 -15.58 2.69 22.92
N ILE A 377 -15.89 2.38 21.66
CA ILE A 377 -15.55 1.07 21.08
C ILE A 377 -14.05 0.83 21.02
N LEU A 378 -13.25 1.88 20.74
CA LEU A 378 -11.80 1.80 20.76
C LEU A 378 -11.26 1.54 22.17
N LEU A 379 -11.85 2.20 23.19
CA LEU A 379 -11.46 1.97 24.59
C LEU A 379 -11.81 0.56 25.07
N GLN A 380 -13.01 0.08 24.73
CA GLN A 380 -13.45 -1.28 25.07
C GLN A 380 -12.50 -2.33 24.49
N PHE A 381 -12.09 -2.15 23.23
CA PHE A 381 -11.10 -3.03 22.60
C PHE A 381 -9.73 -2.95 23.27
N ALA A 382 -9.23 -1.74 23.54
CA ALA A 382 -7.93 -1.55 24.18
C ALA A 382 -7.86 -2.18 25.59
N ASN A 383 -8.96 -2.13 26.34
CA ASN A 383 -9.06 -2.76 27.66
C ASN A 383 -9.13 -4.29 27.57
N ARG A 384 -9.72 -4.83 26.48
CA ARG A 384 -9.83 -6.30 26.29
C ARG A 384 -8.53 -6.91 25.77
N PHE A 385 -7.77 -6.17 24.96
CA PHE A 385 -6.55 -6.65 24.29
C PHE A 385 -5.39 -5.67 24.49
N PRO A 386 -4.77 -5.62 25.69
CA PRO A 386 -3.70 -4.67 26.01
C PRO A 386 -2.52 -4.75 25.05
N ASP A 387 -2.09 -5.96 24.66
CA ASP A 387 -0.93 -6.19 23.79
C ASP A 387 -1.07 -5.59 22.38
N ARG A 388 -2.30 -5.36 21.93
CA ARG A 388 -2.62 -4.79 20.60
C ARG A 388 -3.22 -3.38 20.70
N SER A 389 -3.16 -2.77 21.88
CA SER A 389 -3.88 -1.52 22.17
C SER A 389 -3.19 -0.27 21.66
N SER A 390 -1.87 -0.27 21.44
CA SER A 390 -1.09 0.93 21.16
C SER A 390 -1.63 1.73 19.96
N ILE A 391 -1.88 1.08 18.81
CA ILE A 391 -2.42 1.74 17.61
C ILE A 391 -3.86 2.21 17.85
N ILE A 392 -4.65 1.43 18.56
CA ILE A 392 -6.04 1.75 18.89
C ILE A 392 -6.13 2.97 19.80
N LEU A 393 -5.26 3.05 20.81
CA LEU A 393 -5.17 4.20 21.71
C LEU A 393 -4.66 5.46 20.99
N LEU A 394 -3.73 5.33 20.05
CA LEU A 394 -3.32 6.43 19.17
C LEU A 394 -4.49 6.95 18.33
N ALA A 395 -5.26 6.05 17.71
CA ALA A 395 -6.43 6.42 16.92
C ALA A 395 -7.50 7.10 17.81
N ARG A 396 -7.73 6.57 19.02
CA ARG A 396 -8.65 7.19 20.00
C ARG A 396 -8.18 8.58 20.40
N ALA A 397 -6.88 8.76 20.69
CA ALA A 397 -6.31 10.05 21.02
C ALA A 397 -6.50 11.06 19.87
N GLN A 398 -6.26 10.64 18.62
CA GLN A 398 -6.45 11.49 17.45
C GLN A 398 -7.92 11.91 17.26
N ILE A 399 -8.86 10.98 17.41
CA ILE A 399 -10.29 11.27 17.32
C ILE A 399 -10.68 12.25 18.42
N ALA A 400 -10.36 11.98 19.68
CA ALA A 400 -10.67 12.82 20.81
C ALA A 400 -10.08 14.24 20.66
N ALA A 401 -8.82 14.36 20.24
CA ALA A 401 -8.20 15.65 19.98
C ALA A 401 -8.90 16.44 18.87
N SER A 402 -9.38 15.77 17.81
CA SER A 402 -10.06 16.40 16.67
C SER A 402 -11.47 16.90 17.01
N VAL A 403 -12.15 16.27 17.96
CA VAL A 403 -13.51 16.60 18.39
C VAL A 403 -13.53 17.59 19.55
N GLY A 404 -12.35 17.85 20.16
CA GLY A 404 -12.22 18.81 21.27
C GLY A 404 -12.37 18.16 22.66
N HIS A 405 -11.98 16.89 22.78
CA HIS A 405 -11.88 16.16 24.03
C HIS A 405 -10.39 15.98 24.44
N PRO A 406 -9.67 17.07 24.80
CA PRO A 406 -8.22 17.00 25.01
C PRO A 406 -7.82 16.10 26.18
N GLN A 407 -8.66 16.03 27.24
CA GLN A 407 -8.38 15.13 28.38
C GLN A 407 -8.41 13.66 27.96
N ILE A 408 -9.42 13.24 27.19
CA ILE A 408 -9.54 11.87 26.69
C ILE A 408 -8.37 11.52 25.77
N ALA A 409 -7.90 12.48 24.98
CA ALA A 409 -6.75 12.33 24.13
C ALA A 409 -5.46 12.10 24.95
N ALA A 410 -5.22 12.93 25.97
CA ALA A 410 -4.10 12.80 26.88
C ALA A 410 -4.09 11.46 27.62
N ASP A 411 -5.24 11.07 28.20
CA ASP A 411 -5.39 9.80 28.91
C ASP A 411 -5.16 8.58 28.02
N SER A 412 -5.50 8.70 26.73
CA SER A 412 -5.25 7.63 25.76
C SER A 412 -3.75 7.47 25.47
N LEU A 413 -3.01 8.57 25.33
CA LEU A 413 -1.56 8.56 25.10
C LEU A 413 -0.80 8.06 26.33
N LEU A 414 -1.24 8.41 27.55
CA LEU A 414 -0.67 7.94 28.80
C LEU A 414 -0.75 6.43 29.01
N LYS A 415 -1.73 5.78 28.39
CA LYS A 415 -1.88 4.31 28.44
C LYS A 415 -0.94 3.56 27.49
N ILE A 416 -0.18 4.25 26.64
CA ILE A 416 0.76 3.61 25.72
C ILE A 416 2.16 3.63 26.33
N HIS A 417 2.50 2.57 27.07
CA HIS A 417 3.74 2.50 27.85
C HIS A 417 5.03 2.67 27.02
N ASP A 418 5.03 2.19 25.77
CA ASP A 418 6.21 2.23 24.90
C ASP A 418 6.64 3.63 24.47
N ILE A 419 5.71 4.59 24.50
CA ILE A 419 5.95 5.93 23.97
C ILE A 419 5.69 7.05 24.97
N GLN A 420 4.98 6.80 26.07
CA GLN A 420 4.46 7.84 26.99
C GLN A 420 5.56 8.78 27.54
N HIS A 421 6.79 8.30 27.70
CA HIS A 421 7.92 9.08 28.22
C HIS A 421 8.83 9.68 27.15
N LYS A 422 8.53 9.44 25.86
CA LYS A 422 9.31 10.06 24.77
C LYS A 422 9.08 11.57 24.73
N PRO A 423 10.11 12.41 24.57
CA PRO A 423 9.99 13.89 24.68
C PRO A 423 8.85 14.48 23.83
N ALA A 424 8.72 14.06 22.58
CA ALA A 424 7.65 14.55 21.69
C ALA A 424 6.24 14.16 22.18
N VAL A 425 6.09 12.96 22.77
CA VAL A 425 4.80 12.49 23.31
C VAL A 425 4.48 13.21 24.61
N VAL A 426 5.46 13.39 25.50
CA VAL A 426 5.33 14.20 26.73
C VAL A 426 4.86 15.61 26.39
N ALA A 427 5.49 16.29 25.44
CA ALA A 427 5.09 17.63 25.00
C ALA A 427 3.64 17.63 24.44
N THR A 428 3.24 16.59 23.72
CA THR A 428 1.87 16.45 23.21
C THR A 428 0.85 16.24 24.32
N ILE A 429 1.14 15.35 25.29
CA ILE A 429 0.26 15.08 26.45
C ILE A 429 0.10 16.35 27.30
N VAL A 430 1.19 17.03 27.58
CA VAL A 430 1.19 18.30 28.35
C VAL A 430 0.34 19.35 27.63
N SER A 431 0.55 19.55 26.33
CA SER A 431 -0.26 20.49 25.55
C SER A 431 -1.75 20.15 25.56
N LEU A 432 -2.10 18.86 25.51
CA LEU A 432 -3.50 18.41 25.60
C LEU A 432 -4.08 18.66 26.99
N LYS A 433 -3.34 18.38 28.06
CA LYS A 433 -3.75 18.63 29.45
C LYS A 433 -3.88 20.13 29.74
N GLU A 434 -2.93 20.96 29.26
CA GLU A 434 -3.01 22.41 29.33
C GLU A 434 -4.28 22.94 28.64
N ARG A 435 -4.61 22.42 27.44
CA ARG A 435 -5.86 22.75 26.73
C ARG A 435 -7.12 22.27 27.47
N ALA A 436 -7.01 21.22 28.26
CA ALA A 436 -8.11 20.72 29.11
C ALA A 436 -8.25 21.52 30.42
N GLY A 437 -7.28 22.39 30.74
CA GLY A 437 -7.22 23.13 32.00
C GLY A 437 -6.63 22.31 33.16
N ASP A 438 -6.09 21.14 32.93
CA ASP A 438 -5.48 20.24 33.91
C ASP A 438 -3.97 20.55 34.04
N ILE A 439 -3.65 21.68 34.69
CA ILE A 439 -2.28 22.16 34.82
C ILE A 439 -1.46 21.25 35.75
N ASP A 440 -2.06 20.82 36.86
CA ASP A 440 -1.39 19.94 37.82
C ASP A 440 -1.12 18.54 37.23
N GLY A 441 -2.10 18.01 36.43
CA GLY A 441 -1.90 16.79 35.71
C GLY A 441 -0.81 16.90 34.63
N ALA A 442 -0.66 18.06 33.99
CA ALA A 442 0.42 18.31 33.03
C ALA A 442 1.79 18.35 33.72
N ASP A 443 1.88 18.95 34.92
CA ASP A 443 3.08 18.98 35.74
C ASP A 443 3.51 17.58 36.19
N ALA A 444 2.56 16.78 36.66
CA ALA A 444 2.81 15.38 37.04
C ALA A 444 3.32 14.50 35.86
N VAL A 445 2.95 14.80 34.62
CA VAL A 445 3.47 14.11 33.41
C VAL A 445 4.94 14.43 33.21
N PHE A 446 5.36 15.69 33.43
CA PHE A 446 6.76 16.05 33.37
C PHE A 446 7.58 15.34 34.46
N ASP A 447 7.11 15.37 35.71
CA ASP A 447 7.79 14.73 36.83
C ASP A 447 7.96 13.21 36.60
N SER A 448 6.91 12.55 36.15
CA SER A 448 6.94 11.11 35.78
C SER A 448 7.98 10.84 34.68
N ALA A 449 8.01 11.66 33.63
CA ALA A 449 8.93 11.49 32.52
C ALA A 449 10.40 11.75 32.93
N ILE A 450 10.66 12.77 33.75
CA ILE A 450 11.98 13.06 34.28
C ILE A 450 12.49 11.91 35.16
N GLN A 451 11.64 11.39 36.05
CA GLN A 451 11.97 10.25 36.89
C GLN A 451 12.28 9.01 36.06
N TRP A 452 11.47 8.73 35.01
CA TRP A 452 11.69 7.58 34.14
C TRP A 452 13.03 7.66 33.40
N TRP A 453 13.36 8.82 32.79
CA TRP A 453 14.64 9.02 32.08
C TRP A 453 15.84 9.04 33.03
N SER A 454 15.70 9.42 34.30
CA SER A 454 16.75 9.35 35.31
C SER A 454 17.11 7.90 35.68
N ASN A 455 16.17 6.96 35.49
CA ASN A 455 16.39 5.56 35.81
C ASN A 455 16.88 4.74 34.59
N VAL A 456 16.84 5.30 33.39
CA VAL A 456 17.24 4.61 32.13
C VAL A 456 18.72 4.90 31.85
N MET A 457 19.53 3.82 31.81
CA MET A 457 20.97 3.89 31.51
C MET A 457 21.20 3.65 29.97
N THR A 458 21.02 4.67 29.16
CA THR A 458 21.36 4.66 27.73
C THR A 458 22.20 5.86 27.37
N GLU A 459 23.07 5.78 26.35
CA GLU A 459 23.96 6.88 25.92
C GLU A 459 23.21 8.19 25.61
N ASP A 460 21.95 8.13 25.21
CA ASP A 460 21.10 9.27 24.87
C ASP A 460 20.15 9.71 26.02
N SER A 461 20.14 9.03 27.15
CA SER A 461 19.17 9.29 28.23
C SER A 461 19.26 10.71 28.80
N ASP A 462 20.48 11.18 29.03
CA ASP A 462 20.71 12.50 29.60
C ASP A 462 20.26 13.61 28.68
N SER A 463 20.54 13.50 27.40
CA SER A 463 20.08 14.49 26.39
C SER A 463 18.55 14.56 26.29
N LYS A 464 17.86 13.43 26.36
CA LYS A 464 16.37 13.39 26.33
C LYS A 464 15.76 13.90 27.62
N ARG A 465 16.38 13.58 28.77
CA ARG A 465 15.99 14.09 30.07
C ARG A 465 16.14 15.61 30.13
N ASP A 466 17.25 16.15 29.68
CA ASP A 466 17.50 17.59 29.70
C ASP A 466 16.49 18.39 28.88
N VAL A 467 16.09 17.85 27.69
CA VAL A 467 15.02 18.45 26.89
C VAL A 467 13.71 18.50 27.68
N ILE A 468 13.34 17.40 28.37
CA ILE A 468 12.10 17.34 29.15
C ILE A 468 12.18 18.29 30.34
N VAL A 469 13.31 18.34 31.06
CA VAL A 469 13.53 19.25 32.20
C VAL A 469 13.46 20.72 31.77
N GLN A 470 14.01 21.05 30.59
CA GLN A 470 13.94 22.40 30.05
C GLN A 470 12.51 22.83 29.73
N GLU A 471 11.73 21.93 29.11
CA GLU A 471 10.31 22.20 28.82
C GLU A 471 9.45 22.25 30.08
N ALA A 472 9.73 21.41 31.09
CA ALA A 472 9.08 21.44 32.39
C ALA A 472 9.35 22.79 33.12
N ALA A 473 10.59 23.25 33.13
CA ALA A 473 10.94 24.54 33.68
C ALA A 473 10.26 25.72 32.99
N SER A 474 10.20 25.65 31.63
CA SER A 474 9.48 26.64 30.83
C SER A 474 7.96 26.63 31.09
N PHE A 475 7.39 25.46 31.29
CA PHE A 475 5.98 25.27 31.62
C PHE A 475 5.66 25.83 32.99
N LYS A 476 6.44 25.47 34.04
CA LYS A 476 6.28 25.96 35.41
C LYS A 476 6.41 27.49 35.47
N LEU A 477 7.36 28.07 34.72
CA LEU A 477 7.54 29.52 34.65
C LEU A 477 6.31 30.21 34.00
N ARG A 478 5.71 29.63 32.94
CA ARG A 478 4.50 30.17 32.31
C ARG A 478 3.30 30.17 33.25
N HIS A 479 3.22 29.20 34.14
CA HIS A 479 2.13 29.02 35.09
C HIS A 479 2.39 29.60 36.47
N GLY A 480 3.42 30.45 36.62
CA GLY A 480 3.69 31.22 37.84
C GLY A 480 4.39 30.44 38.96
N LYS A 481 4.85 29.20 38.70
CA LYS A 481 5.67 28.40 39.64
C LYS A 481 7.16 28.75 39.48
N GLU A 482 7.52 30.01 39.78
CA GLU A 482 8.85 30.57 39.49
C GLU A 482 9.97 29.89 40.28
N GLU A 483 9.74 29.56 41.55
CA GLU A 483 10.73 28.89 42.41
C GLU A 483 11.08 27.49 41.90
N GLU A 484 10.06 26.70 41.57
CA GLU A 484 10.27 25.35 41.03
C GLU A 484 10.94 25.37 39.65
N ALA A 485 10.56 26.34 38.80
CA ALA A 485 11.22 26.56 37.51
C ALA A 485 12.69 26.92 37.67
N GLY A 486 13.00 27.79 38.66
CA GLY A 486 14.36 28.18 39.00
C GLY A 486 15.23 26.98 39.37
N HIS A 487 14.73 26.07 40.21
CA HIS A 487 15.44 24.86 40.61
C HIS A 487 15.77 23.95 39.42
N LEU A 488 14.80 23.75 38.51
CA LEU A 488 15.02 22.93 37.32
C LEU A 488 16.04 23.58 36.37
N TYR A 489 16.00 24.89 36.17
CA TYR A 489 17.00 25.58 35.37
C TYR A 489 18.39 25.53 36.02
N GLU A 490 18.49 25.61 37.35
CA GLU A 490 19.75 25.48 38.07
C GLU A 490 20.37 24.09 37.91
N GLU A 491 19.53 23.04 37.96
CA GLU A 491 19.95 21.65 37.67
C GLU A 491 20.53 21.51 36.27
N LEU A 492 19.85 22.06 35.25
CA LEU A 492 20.31 22.02 33.85
C LEU A 492 21.62 22.80 33.62
N VAL A 493 21.80 23.93 34.27
CA VAL A 493 23.01 24.74 34.16
C VAL A 493 24.20 24.02 34.80
N ARG A 494 24.00 23.34 35.93
CA ARG A 494 25.05 22.54 36.59
C ARG A 494 25.45 21.32 35.73
N GLY A 495 24.50 20.69 35.02
CA GLY A 495 24.77 19.54 34.19
C GLY A 495 25.44 19.87 32.85
N ASN A 496 24.79 20.68 32.02
CA ASN A 496 25.14 20.82 30.59
C ASN A 496 25.39 22.27 30.11
N ASN A 497 25.44 23.26 30.99
CA ASN A 497 25.71 24.66 30.62
C ASN A 497 24.89 25.18 29.41
N CYS A 498 23.62 24.76 29.31
CA CYS A 498 22.71 25.10 28.21
C CYS A 498 22.37 26.61 28.28
N ILE A 499 22.58 27.34 27.19
CA ILE A 499 22.29 28.77 27.10
C ILE A 499 20.80 29.07 27.41
N GLY A 500 19.89 28.22 26.93
CA GLY A 500 18.45 28.35 27.17
C GLY A 500 18.10 28.23 28.67
N ALA A 501 18.71 27.29 29.36
CA ALA A 501 18.55 27.10 30.79
C ALA A 501 19.13 28.29 31.58
N LEU A 502 20.29 28.79 31.18
CA LEU A 502 20.92 29.97 31.81
C LEU A 502 20.05 31.22 31.65
N VAL A 503 19.46 31.46 30.49
CA VAL A 503 18.52 32.58 30.27
C VAL A 503 17.25 32.40 31.11
N GLY A 504 16.72 31.17 31.20
CA GLY A 504 15.59 30.82 32.06
C GLY A 504 15.91 31.13 33.54
N LEU A 505 17.09 30.72 34.01
CA LEU A 505 17.56 30.93 35.35
C LEU A 505 17.71 32.44 35.67
N ILE A 506 18.29 33.22 34.76
CA ILE A 506 18.38 34.68 34.90
C ILE A 506 16.98 35.30 35.04
N ARG A 507 16.00 34.87 34.23
CA ARG A 507 14.63 35.39 34.29
C ARG A 507 13.93 35.10 35.62
N THR A 508 14.15 33.90 36.19
CA THR A 508 13.55 33.52 37.47
C THR A 508 14.25 34.22 38.65
N THR A 509 15.60 34.26 38.66
CA THR A 509 16.37 34.87 39.73
C THR A 509 16.34 36.40 39.72
N ALA A 510 16.21 37.06 38.58
CA ALA A 510 16.16 38.52 38.47
C ALA A 510 14.98 39.15 39.25
N ARG A 511 13.95 38.41 39.59
CA ARG A 511 12.81 38.88 40.39
C ARG A 511 13.02 38.69 41.89
N THR A 512 13.85 37.74 42.29
CA THR A 512 14.05 37.36 43.68
C THR A 512 15.42 37.83 44.22
N ASP A 513 16.48 37.71 43.42
CA ASP A 513 17.87 38.02 43.81
C ASP A 513 18.64 38.56 42.59
N VAL A 514 18.75 39.89 42.52
CA VAL A 514 19.38 40.59 41.40
C VAL A 514 20.88 40.32 41.33
N GLU A 515 21.58 40.18 42.49
CA GLU A 515 23.02 39.94 42.51
C GLU A 515 23.39 38.58 41.91
N LYS A 516 22.60 37.55 42.24
CA LYS A 516 22.76 36.23 41.61
C LYS A 516 22.45 36.26 40.12
N ALA A 517 21.41 36.97 39.69
CA ALA A 517 21.06 37.12 38.30
C ALA A 517 22.20 37.75 37.49
N GLU A 518 22.84 38.81 38.00
CA GLU A 518 24.02 39.43 37.39
C GLU A 518 25.21 38.45 37.29
N SER A 519 25.38 37.58 38.30
CA SER A 519 26.44 36.57 38.27
C SER A 519 26.27 35.56 37.19
N TYR A 520 25.00 35.15 36.90
CA TYR A 520 24.64 34.25 35.82
C TYR A 520 24.72 34.94 34.45
N GLU A 521 24.36 36.22 34.36
CA GLU A 521 24.48 37.02 33.13
C GLU A 521 25.91 37.09 32.61
N LYS A 522 26.90 37.24 33.55
CA LYS A 522 28.34 37.23 33.23
C LYS A 522 28.81 35.90 32.59
N GLN A 523 28.08 34.81 32.78
CA GLN A 523 28.38 33.50 32.19
C GLN A 523 27.81 33.36 30.75
N LEU A 524 26.89 34.26 30.34
CA LEU A 524 26.38 34.26 28.99
C LEU A 524 27.47 34.62 27.98
N LYS A 525 27.77 33.72 27.08
CA LYS A 525 28.65 33.97 25.92
C LYS A 525 27.96 34.92 24.98
N ALA A 526 28.63 35.99 24.56
CA ALA A 526 28.13 36.88 23.53
C ALA A 526 27.73 36.10 22.26
N LEU A 527 26.51 36.32 21.76
CA LEU A 527 26.01 35.65 20.56
C LEU A 527 26.95 35.85 19.38
N PRO A 528 27.35 34.78 18.67
CA PRO A 528 28.19 34.90 17.48
C PRO A 528 27.46 35.76 16.44
N GLY A 529 28.02 36.91 16.08
CA GLY A 529 27.46 37.87 15.12
C GLY A 529 27.00 39.20 15.71
N LEU A 530 26.89 39.33 17.06
CA LEU A 530 26.61 40.61 17.74
C LEU A 530 27.87 41.33 18.20
N LYS A 531 29.06 40.74 18.04
CA LYS A 531 30.33 41.41 18.31
C LYS A 531 30.48 42.62 17.36
N GLY A 532 30.39 43.83 17.90
CA GLY A 532 30.56 45.06 17.15
C GLY A 532 29.27 45.73 16.67
N ILE A 533 28.10 45.24 17.08
CA ILE A 533 26.84 45.94 16.85
C ILE A 533 26.57 46.80 18.12
N ASP A 534 26.61 48.11 17.92
CA ASP A 534 26.21 49.06 18.94
C ASP A 534 24.69 48.98 19.18
N VAL A 535 24.30 48.58 20.39
CA VAL A 535 22.89 48.38 20.77
C VAL A 535 22.10 49.69 20.62
N GLU A 536 22.70 50.84 20.88
CA GLU A 536 22.07 52.14 20.63
C GLU A 536 21.78 52.42 19.16
N SER A 537 22.54 51.82 18.26
CA SER A 537 22.28 51.93 16.82
C SER A 537 21.07 51.11 16.37
N LEU A 538 20.69 50.07 17.10
CA LEU A 538 19.50 49.23 16.83
C LEU A 538 18.20 49.84 17.40
N GLU A 539 18.32 50.61 18.49
CA GLU A 539 17.20 51.31 19.10
C GLU A 539 16.77 52.56 18.32
N LYS A 540 17.66 53.12 17.47
CA LYS A 540 17.32 54.25 16.59
C LYS A 540 16.38 53.74 15.50
N THR A 541 15.11 53.93 15.72
CA THR A 541 14.03 53.66 14.77
C THR A 541 14.35 54.26 13.40
N TYR A 542 14.11 53.51 12.36
CA TYR A 542 14.38 53.78 10.92
C TYR A 542 13.62 55.02 10.35
N ARG A 543 13.05 55.88 11.20
CA ARG A 543 12.22 57.04 10.84
C ARG A 543 12.92 58.39 10.93
N ALA A 544 14.22 58.48 11.29
CA ALA A 544 14.94 59.75 11.35
C ALA A 544 16.04 59.82 10.30
N LYS A 545 15.70 59.65 9.00
CA LYS A 545 16.46 60.28 7.96
C LYS A 545 15.80 61.61 7.62
N HIS A 546 15.95 62.57 8.55
CA HIS A 546 15.91 63.97 8.16
C HIS A 546 17.32 64.47 7.86
N VAL A 547 17.42 64.98 6.69
CA VAL A 547 18.50 65.77 6.11
C VAL A 547 19.07 66.76 7.11
N GLU A 548 20.37 66.73 7.31
CA GLU A 548 21.15 67.97 7.46
C GLU A 548 22.51 67.79 6.82
N ASN A 549 22.77 68.68 5.89
CA ASN A 549 24.05 68.97 5.25
C ASN A 549 25.04 69.51 6.29
N GLY A 550 26.29 69.16 6.12
CA GLY A 550 27.37 70.06 6.60
C GLY A 550 28.67 69.39 7.00
N VAL A 551 29.56 69.33 6.04
CA VAL A 551 30.98 69.74 6.16
C VAL A 551 31.89 68.98 7.13
N SER A 552 32.82 68.30 6.55
CA SER A 552 34.29 68.34 6.57
C SER A 552 35.08 67.68 7.71
N VAL A 553 36.10 67.00 7.24
CA VAL A 553 37.51 66.94 7.62
C VAL A 553 37.88 65.96 8.76
N GLY A 554 38.65 64.99 8.40
CA GLY A 554 40.05 64.84 8.75
C GLY A 554 40.49 63.50 9.23
N VAL A 555 41.26 62.83 8.41
CA VAL A 555 42.61 62.23 8.69
C VAL A 555 42.74 61.20 9.80
N GLY A 556 43.29 60.06 9.45
CA GLY A 556 44.08 59.19 10.29
C GLY A 556 44.11 57.72 9.84
N GLU A 557 45.10 57.39 9.04
CA GLU A 557 45.96 56.21 8.96
C GLU A 557 45.56 55.02 9.87
N GLY A 558 45.37 53.83 9.40
CA GLY A 558 46.25 52.94 8.65
C GLY A 558 46.34 51.65 9.41
N TYR A 559 45.94 50.52 8.81
CA TYR A 559 46.61 49.23 8.91
C TYR A 559 46.00 48.27 7.87
N GLU A 560 46.88 47.77 6.99
CA GLU A 560 46.60 46.77 5.99
C GLU A 560 46.22 45.43 6.60
N ALA A 561 45.13 44.89 6.13
CA ALA A 561 44.86 43.44 6.20
C ALA A 561 44.21 42.99 4.89
N LYS A 562 44.94 42.14 4.21
CA LYS A 562 44.60 41.50 2.93
C LYS A 562 43.18 40.92 2.95
N SER A 563 42.24 41.57 2.29
CA SER A 563 40.90 41.02 2.06
C SER A 563 40.86 40.25 0.75
N LYS A 564 40.43 38.99 0.83
CA LYS A 564 40.06 38.15 -0.31
C LYS A 564 38.93 38.82 -1.08
N GLU A 565 39.17 39.00 -2.39
CA GLU A 565 38.24 39.58 -3.35
C GLU A 565 36.88 38.92 -3.31
N LYS A 566 35.88 39.67 -2.85
CA LYS A 566 34.47 39.34 -3.08
C LYS A 566 34.14 39.66 -4.53
N ARG A 567 33.90 38.64 -5.36
CA ARG A 567 33.33 38.77 -6.72
C ARG A 567 32.08 39.65 -6.64
N LYS A 568 32.17 40.85 -7.24
CA LYS A 568 31.04 41.77 -7.47
C LYS A 568 29.96 41.04 -8.29
N GLN A 569 28.80 40.80 -7.72
CA GLN A 569 27.63 40.41 -8.49
C GLN A 569 27.31 41.50 -9.50
N ARG A 570 27.46 41.19 -10.79
CA ARG A 570 27.03 42.05 -11.91
C ARG A 570 25.51 42.24 -11.78
N LYS A 571 25.05 43.46 -11.48
CA LYS A 571 23.65 43.85 -11.60
C LYS A 571 23.21 43.61 -13.06
N ARG A 572 22.32 42.65 -13.28
CA ARG A 572 21.72 42.37 -14.58
C ARG A 572 20.98 43.65 -15.02
N LYS A 573 21.34 44.19 -16.16
CA LYS A 573 20.57 45.28 -16.80
C LYS A 573 19.16 44.79 -17.07
N PRO A 574 18.11 45.61 -16.84
CA PRO A 574 16.73 45.22 -17.15
C PRO A 574 16.62 44.87 -18.64
N LYS A 575 16.03 43.71 -18.95
CA LYS A 575 15.68 43.30 -20.30
C LYS A 575 14.35 43.95 -20.65
N TYR A 576 14.38 44.94 -21.51
CA TYR A 576 13.17 45.54 -22.09
C TYR A 576 12.62 44.66 -23.24
N PRO A 577 11.31 44.68 -23.50
CA PRO A 577 10.71 44.03 -24.65
C PRO A 577 11.28 44.56 -25.97
N LYS A 578 11.29 43.71 -27.01
CA LYS A 578 11.72 44.14 -28.35
C LYS A 578 10.88 45.33 -28.84
N GLY A 579 11.55 46.48 -29.14
CA GLY A 579 10.89 47.69 -29.60
C GLY A 579 10.57 48.73 -28.53
N PHE A 580 10.98 48.53 -27.26
CA PHE A 580 10.82 49.51 -26.19
C PHE A 580 12.09 50.37 -26.07
N ASP A 581 11.96 51.70 -26.30
CA ASP A 581 13.02 52.65 -26.06
C ASP A 581 12.79 53.39 -24.75
N PRO A 582 13.74 53.27 -23.76
CA PRO A 582 13.60 53.92 -22.46
C PRO A 582 13.61 55.44 -22.51
N ALA A 583 14.18 56.02 -23.61
CA ALA A 583 14.26 57.46 -23.77
C ALA A 583 12.97 58.08 -24.35
N ASN A 584 12.10 57.26 -24.97
CA ASN A 584 10.85 57.71 -25.52
C ASN A 584 9.76 56.65 -25.24
N PRO A 585 9.28 56.55 -23.98
CA PRO A 585 8.26 55.62 -23.64
C PRO A 585 6.95 55.96 -24.35
N GLY A 586 6.43 54.99 -25.13
CA GLY A 586 5.15 55.16 -25.83
C GLY A 586 3.99 55.39 -24.83
N PRO A 587 2.76 55.65 -25.32
CA PRO A 587 1.61 55.94 -24.45
C PRO A 587 1.40 54.89 -23.41
N PRO A 588 0.83 55.25 -22.21
CA PRO A 588 0.66 54.33 -21.11
C PRO A 588 -0.15 53.10 -21.55
N PRO A 589 0.21 51.91 -21.10
CA PRO A 589 -0.46 50.68 -21.51
C PRO A 589 -1.92 50.70 -21.02
N ASP A 590 -2.82 50.17 -21.88
CA ASP A 590 -4.24 50.01 -21.63
C ASP A 590 -4.52 49.46 -20.20
N PRO A 591 -5.27 50.18 -19.37
CA PRO A 591 -5.63 49.73 -18.03
C PRO A 591 -6.35 48.36 -18.01
N GLU A 592 -7.05 48.01 -19.09
CA GLU A 592 -7.79 46.75 -19.21
C GLU A 592 -6.90 45.56 -19.65
N ARG A 593 -5.61 45.74 -19.89
CA ARG A 593 -4.70 44.67 -20.33
C ARG A 593 -4.65 43.45 -19.37
N TRP A 594 -5.00 43.65 -18.10
CA TRP A 594 -5.01 42.59 -17.06
C TRP A 594 -6.33 41.81 -17.04
N LEU A 595 -7.39 42.31 -17.68
CA LEU A 595 -8.64 41.62 -17.80
C LEU A 595 -8.56 40.53 -18.88
N PRO A 596 -9.24 39.37 -18.68
CA PRO A 596 -9.39 38.37 -19.72
C PRO A 596 -9.94 38.99 -21.01
N LYS A 597 -9.47 38.58 -22.18
CA LYS A 597 -9.87 39.15 -23.49
C LYS A 597 -11.40 39.31 -23.66
N ARG A 598 -12.21 38.51 -23.02
CA ARG A 598 -13.69 38.52 -23.10
C ARG A 598 -14.33 39.60 -22.24
N GLU A 599 -13.63 40.13 -21.26
CA GLU A 599 -14.09 41.13 -20.31
C GLU A 599 -13.65 42.55 -20.63
N ARG A 600 -12.82 42.73 -21.66
CA ARG A 600 -12.35 44.03 -22.09
C ARG A 600 -13.47 44.78 -22.83
N SER A 601 -13.58 46.07 -22.59
CA SER A 601 -14.56 46.97 -23.27
C SER A 601 -14.42 46.95 -24.79
N SER A 602 -13.21 46.73 -25.32
CA SER A 602 -12.90 46.60 -26.73
C SER A 602 -13.24 45.26 -27.37
N TYR A 603 -13.67 44.23 -26.58
CA TYR A 603 -13.93 42.89 -27.09
C TYR A 603 -15.23 42.78 -27.87
N ARG A 604 -15.14 42.43 -29.15
CA ARG A 604 -16.30 42.09 -29.99
C ARG A 604 -16.29 40.61 -30.32
N PRO A 605 -17.24 39.82 -29.78
CA PRO A 605 -17.29 38.37 -30.03
C PRO A 605 -17.60 38.09 -31.51
N LYS A 606 -16.94 37.10 -32.09
CA LYS A 606 -17.22 36.61 -33.43
C LYS A 606 -18.60 35.97 -33.49
N ARG A 607 -19.26 36.03 -34.68
CA ARG A 607 -20.66 35.59 -34.90
C ARG A 607 -20.99 34.17 -34.39
N LYS A 608 -19.99 33.27 -34.28
CA LYS A 608 -20.14 31.92 -33.68
C LYS A 608 -20.20 31.95 -32.15
N ASP A 609 -19.59 32.93 -31.50
CA ASP A 609 -19.53 33.01 -30.04
C ASP A 609 -20.78 33.64 -29.44
N LYS A 610 -21.59 34.35 -30.19
CA LYS A 610 -22.86 34.95 -29.74
C LYS A 610 -23.93 33.90 -29.35
N ARG A 611 -23.91 32.72 -30.00
CA ARG A 611 -24.83 31.61 -29.65
C ARG A 611 -24.39 30.84 -28.40
N ALA A 612 -23.11 30.80 -28.08
CA ALA A 612 -22.59 30.11 -26.89
C ALA A 612 -22.77 30.94 -25.59
N ALA A 613 -22.84 32.26 -25.70
CA ALA A 613 -23.04 33.15 -24.56
C ALA A 613 -24.50 33.15 -24.00
N GLN A 614 -25.48 32.72 -24.83
CA GLN A 614 -26.88 32.61 -24.41
C GLN A 614 -27.21 31.33 -23.63
N VAL A 615 -26.31 30.35 -23.61
CA VAL A 615 -26.53 29.03 -22.98
C VAL A 615 -25.81 28.88 -21.64
N ARG A 616 -24.88 29.79 -21.30
CA ARG A 616 -24.18 29.78 -20.02
C ARG A 616 -24.55 31.02 -19.24
N GLY A 617 -25.56 30.87 -18.35
CA GLY A 617 -25.84 31.85 -17.33
C GLY A 617 -24.59 32.11 -16.49
N SER A 618 -24.24 33.39 -16.36
CA SER A 618 -23.20 33.89 -15.49
C SER A 618 -23.60 33.57 -14.03
N GLN A 619 -22.88 32.74 -13.36
CA GLN A 619 -23.00 32.59 -11.92
C GLN A 619 -22.52 33.89 -11.26
N GLY A 620 -23.44 34.69 -10.76
CA GLY A 620 -23.09 35.87 -9.94
C GLY A 620 -23.88 37.13 -10.15
N ALA A 621 -25.10 37.11 -10.71
CA ALA A 621 -25.96 38.28 -10.72
C ALA A 621 -27.26 38.00 -9.92
N VAL A 622 -27.40 38.70 -8.83
CA VAL A 622 -28.64 38.75 -8.01
C VAL A 622 -29.76 39.34 -8.86
N ALA A 623 -30.81 38.56 -9.06
CA ALA A 623 -32.02 38.99 -9.77
C ALA A 623 -32.80 39.96 -8.91
N LYS A 624 -33.09 41.14 -9.44
CA LYS A 624 -34.22 41.98 -9.00
C LYS A 624 -35.45 41.63 -9.83
N GLU A 625 -36.52 41.32 -9.13
CA GLU A 625 -37.87 41.07 -9.64
C GLU A 625 -38.42 42.23 -10.50
N ALA A 626 -39.07 41.90 -11.58
CA ALA A 626 -40.23 42.64 -12.05
C ALA A 626 -41.13 41.71 -12.89
N ALA A 627 -42.37 41.67 -12.47
CA ALA A 627 -43.48 40.92 -13.01
C ALA A 627 -43.93 41.40 -14.38
N SER A 628 -44.46 40.51 -15.19
CA SER A 628 -45.85 40.50 -15.70
C SER A 628 -46.00 39.73 -17.01
N ASN A 629 -46.94 38.81 -16.92
CA ASN A 629 -48.00 38.46 -17.89
C ASN A 629 -47.76 37.88 -19.27
N ALA A 630 -48.21 36.66 -19.34
CA ALA A 630 -49.34 36.17 -20.15
C ALA A 630 -49.06 35.51 -21.51
N ASN A 631 -49.53 34.30 -21.53
CA ASN A 631 -50.34 33.62 -22.56
C ASN A 631 -49.70 32.94 -23.78
N SER A 632 -49.81 31.65 -23.69
CA SER A 632 -50.65 30.75 -24.49
C SER A 632 -50.09 30.08 -25.74
N LYS A 633 -50.36 28.77 -25.69
CA LYS A 633 -50.71 27.83 -26.78
C LYS A 633 -49.56 27.15 -27.52
N SER A 634 -49.36 25.86 -27.18
CA SER A 634 -49.93 24.65 -27.84
C SER A 634 -49.40 24.31 -29.24
N ASN A 635 -48.87 23.18 -29.35
CA ASN A 635 -49.15 21.98 -30.15
C ASN A 635 -47.89 21.32 -30.68
N VAL A 636 -47.65 20.09 -30.28
CA VAL A 636 -47.97 18.78 -30.91
C VAL A 636 -47.33 18.58 -32.30
N ASN A 637 -46.46 17.61 -32.37
CA ASN A 637 -46.42 16.40 -33.15
C ASN A 637 -45.00 16.03 -33.61
N SER A 638 -44.50 14.94 -33.09
CA SER A 638 -44.21 13.60 -33.75
C SER A 638 -43.72 13.58 -35.19
N LYS A 639 -42.63 12.87 -35.37
CA LYS A 639 -42.30 11.69 -36.21
C LYS A 639 -40.81 11.65 -36.52
N GLU A 640 -40.14 10.60 -36.07
CA GLU A 640 -39.70 9.40 -36.75
C GLU A 640 -39.10 9.59 -38.16
N ILE A 641 -37.95 8.98 -38.32
CA ILE A 641 -37.53 8.05 -39.38
C ILE A 641 -36.07 8.29 -39.83
N SER A 642 -35.25 7.32 -39.46
CA SER A 642 -34.34 6.44 -40.24
C SER A 642 -33.14 7.00 -40.99
N GLN A 643 -32.03 6.34 -40.65
CA GLN A 643 -31.05 5.61 -41.50
C GLN A 643 -30.34 6.34 -42.69
N LYS A 644 -29.05 6.31 -42.64
CA LYS A 644 -28.05 5.63 -43.50
C LYS A 644 -26.75 6.41 -43.52
N ALA A 645 -25.66 5.80 -43.02
CA ALA A 645 -24.56 5.19 -43.77
C ALA A 645 -23.86 6.08 -44.81
N SER A 646 -22.61 6.33 -44.62
CA SER A 646 -21.45 5.91 -45.41
C SER A 646 -20.21 6.81 -45.17
N THR A 647 -19.15 6.15 -44.75
CA THR A 647 -17.81 6.07 -45.36
C THR A 647 -17.17 7.33 -45.99
N GLU A 648 -15.86 7.37 -45.69
CA GLU A 648 -14.77 8.12 -46.34
C GLU A 648 -14.33 9.35 -45.59
N HIS A 649 -13.05 9.61 -45.22
CA HIS A 649 -11.77 9.19 -45.75
C HIS A 649 -10.65 9.42 -44.71
N THR A 650 -9.87 8.40 -44.51
CA THR A 650 -8.46 8.46 -44.13
C THR A 650 -7.66 9.31 -45.14
N LYS A 651 -6.85 10.22 -44.60
CA LYS A 651 -5.54 10.68 -45.10
C LYS A 651 -5.24 12.09 -44.61
N ARG A 652 -4.44 12.17 -43.54
CA ARG A 652 -3.46 13.26 -43.30
C ARG A 652 -2.89 13.19 -41.89
N SER A 653 -1.93 12.29 -41.67
CA SER A 653 -0.91 12.48 -40.63
C SER A 653 0.31 11.59 -40.87
N LEU A 654 0.98 11.81 -41.97
CA LEU A 654 2.32 11.27 -42.24
C LEU A 654 3.19 12.38 -42.79
N LYS A 655 3.53 13.36 -41.95
CA LYS A 655 4.57 14.34 -42.26
C LYS A 655 5.12 15.08 -41.03
N TRP A 656 5.51 14.32 -39.98
CA TRP A 656 6.30 14.90 -38.86
C TRP A 656 7.27 13.92 -38.21
N ARG A 657 7.89 13.04 -39.01
CA ARG A 657 9.00 12.21 -38.53
C ARG A 657 10.13 12.18 -39.58
N LYS A 658 10.73 13.30 -39.84
CA LYS A 658 12.05 13.40 -40.50
C LYS A 658 12.65 14.80 -40.32
N LYS A 659 13.08 15.10 -39.08
CA LYS A 659 14.03 16.18 -38.81
C LYS A 659 14.52 16.10 -37.37
N LEU A 660 15.29 15.07 -37.07
CA LEU A 660 16.20 15.01 -35.92
C LEU A 660 17.11 13.79 -36.11
N ARG A 661 17.91 13.86 -37.16
CA ARG A 661 19.17 13.13 -37.28
C ARG A 661 20.00 13.90 -38.35
N LYS A 662 20.70 14.87 -37.89
CA LYS A 662 22.00 15.34 -38.31
C LYS A 662 22.63 16.08 -37.15
#